data_035f3a73fcee75b9bc271110c777c59d
#
_entry.id   035f3a73fcee75b9bc271110c777c59d
#
_cell.length_a   1.000
_cell.length_b   1.000
_cell.length_c   1.000
_cell.angle_alpha   90.00
_cell.angle_beta   90.00
_cell.angle_gamma   90.00
#
_symmetry.space_group_name_H-M   'P 1'
#
loop_
_entity.id
_entity.type
_entity.pdbx_description
1 polymer ?
#
loop_
_entity_poly.entity_id
_entity_poly.type
_entity_poly.pdbx_seq_one_letter_code
_entity_poly.pdbx_strand_id
1 'polypeptide(L)'
;MTSVKLLKKPLKFRFSVRKSDRSQSKVSIVGAAVCALALLPSCGDDSVGQSSESFSTMADVHTNPEVIASTAEIDQLLIEQDPNGNWMASIFDSDSVLLERGSGALPAISQSGATSPGMRSAYYGDLHVHTEYSFDGYAMGTQATPYDAYRFARGEAITNPGGFDMQLSRPLDFYAVTDHAMFLGLAKASAETVTDFSKNSFATPYHGLNDADNYGTGFVSMMRRLATFAGFLPNAVSGIRSGEIDRDEVLGVIRSAWEDIIVAADEFNDPGNFTTFVAYEYTASTMDMGNLHRNVIFKGSDKLPREPFSRFHSVNPEDLWNWMDGLRAMGVESMSIPHNSNGSNGQMFKLEDWAGNPLDDAYAEQRMRNEPVVEITQVKGTSETHPLLSNRDEFAGFEIMPYRVATNALSALNGSYVREALLNGLSLEQSGVTNPYKFGFIGSSDTHSGAAAIEEDNYVSKLGLLSSEAAQRGSVPYTGLDAQTFYWGSRVLAMTNPSPRGGAAYSKVNGEVYINGATPTFGASGLAAAWAEENTRESLYEAFRRKEVFATSGPRIKVRFFAGADLDQTMLETADGIDRAYAQGVTMGGDVALSKEDTRAPKFLIMASADPSSAPLQRLQVIKGWINAMGETREEVIDVACAGGATVDSKTRRCPDNGAFVDISTCAINPETGAAQLSTLWSDPDFDPSVRSFYYARVIENPTCRWSTWDAIRAGVDPRPDLAKTLQERAWSSPINVIPAEG
;
A
#
# COMPACT_ATOMS: atom_id res chain seq x y z
N MET A 1 -8.99 -16.41 71.46
CA MET A 1 -8.75 -17.86 71.44
C MET A 1 -10.01 -18.54 71.01
N THR A 2 -10.16 -18.98 69.79
CA THR A 2 -11.03 -20.09 69.38
C THR A 2 -10.64 -20.46 67.94
N SER A 3 -10.03 -21.62 67.82
CA SER A 3 -9.51 -22.19 66.59
C SER A 3 -10.67 -22.76 65.75
N VAL A 4 -10.73 -22.46 64.44
CA VAL A 4 -11.58 -23.14 63.47
C VAL A 4 -10.67 -24.06 62.60
N LYS A 5 -10.92 -25.37 62.71
CA LYS A 5 -10.31 -26.41 61.91
C LYS A 5 -10.99 -26.47 60.51
N LEU A 6 -10.19 -26.26 59.48
CA LEU A 6 -10.60 -26.54 58.10
C LEU A 6 -10.37 -28.02 57.75
N LEU A 7 -11.42 -28.71 57.41
CA LEU A 7 -11.44 -30.08 56.89
C LEU A 7 -11.15 -30.03 55.37
N LYS A 8 -10.03 -30.64 54.96
CA LYS A 8 -9.71 -30.95 53.56
C LYS A 8 -10.44 -32.23 53.14
N LYS A 9 -11.31 -32.16 52.14
CA LYS A 9 -11.76 -33.32 51.35
C LYS A 9 -11.40 -33.10 49.87
N PRO A 10 -10.76 -34.06 49.19
CA PRO A 10 -10.48 -33.97 47.78
C PRO A 10 -11.71 -34.35 46.94
N LEU A 11 -12.15 -33.49 46.04
CA LEU A 11 -13.14 -33.81 45.00
C LEU A 11 -12.44 -34.56 43.85
N LYS A 12 -12.82 -35.82 43.67
CA LYS A 12 -12.47 -36.62 42.49
C LYS A 12 -13.50 -36.39 41.41
N PHE A 13 -13.08 -35.67 40.31
CA PHE A 13 -13.86 -35.64 39.08
C PHE A 13 -13.48 -36.83 38.20
N ARG A 14 -14.45 -37.69 37.88
CA ARG A 14 -14.35 -38.71 36.83
C ARG A 14 -14.82 -38.07 35.52
N PHE A 15 -13.91 -37.94 34.53
CA PHE A 15 -14.29 -37.63 33.16
C PHE A 15 -14.62 -38.91 32.41
N SER A 16 -15.84 -38.96 31.87
CA SER A 16 -16.28 -39.98 30.90
C SER A 16 -16.08 -39.40 29.51
N VAL A 17 -15.15 -39.92 28.75
CA VAL A 17 -14.94 -39.53 27.34
C VAL A 17 -15.86 -40.41 26.49
N ARG A 18 -16.93 -39.82 25.94
CA ARG A 18 -17.64 -40.38 24.80
C ARG A 18 -16.89 -40.01 23.52
N LYS A 19 -16.48 -41.01 22.75
CA LYS A 19 -16.00 -40.82 21.39
C LYS A 19 -17.16 -40.35 20.51
N SER A 20 -17.06 -39.13 20.01
CA SER A 20 -17.89 -38.62 18.92
C SER A 20 -16.99 -37.98 17.86
N ASP A 21 -17.40 -38.06 16.64
CA ASP A 21 -16.73 -37.83 15.39
C ASP A 21 -15.68 -36.71 15.32
N ARG A 22 -14.67 -36.93 14.46
CA ARG A 22 -13.43 -36.18 14.30
C ARG A 22 -13.58 -34.73 13.76
N SER A 23 -14.77 -34.23 13.47
CA SER A 23 -14.97 -32.90 12.88
C SER A 23 -15.24 -31.77 13.89
N GLN A 24 -15.51 -32.06 15.16
CA GLN A 24 -15.82 -31.01 16.16
C GLN A 24 -14.70 -30.73 17.17
N SER A 25 -13.51 -31.33 17.04
CA SER A 25 -12.47 -31.25 18.07
C SER A 25 -11.62 -29.96 18.06
N LYS A 26 -11.60 -29.20 16.97
CA LYS A 26 -10.76 -28.00 16.88
C LYS A 26 -11.32 -26.79 17.66
N VAL A 27 -12.63 -26.64 17.77
CA VAL A 27 -13.25 -25.52 18.51
C VAL A 27 -13.19 -25.71 20.02
N SER A 28 -13.25 -26.97 20.49
CA SER A 28 -13.21 -27.27 21.93
C SER A 28 -11.84 -27.08 22.59
N ILE A 29 -10.73 -27.09 21.83
CA ILE A 29 -9.39 -26.95 22.36
C ILE A 29 -9.10 -25.49 22.73
N VAL A 30 -9.61 -24.51 21.98
CA VAL A 30 -9.44 -23.09 22.29
C VAL A 30 -10.18 -22.71 23.59
N GLY A 31 -11.39 -23.24 23.79
CA GLY A 31 -12.15 -23.01 25.03
C GLY A 31 -11.50 -23.62 26.28
N ALA A 32 -10.83 -24.78 26.14
CA ALA A 32 -10.14 -25.42 27.27
C ALA A 32 -8.83 -24.71 27.65
N ALA A 33 -8.11 -24.12 26.68
CA ALA A 33 -6.89 -23.36 26.93
C ALA A 33 -7.17 -22.05 27.68
N VAL A 34 -8.26 -21.37 27.38
CA VAL A 34 -8.67 -20.13 28.05
C VAL A 34 -9.05 -20.37 29.53
N CYS A 35 -9.72 -21.50 29.84
CA CYS A 35 -10.07 -21.84 31.21
C CYS A 35 -8.86 -22.28 32.06
N ALA A 36 -7.79 -22.82 31.45
CA ALA A 36 -6.56 -23.21 32.17
C ALA A 36 -5.69 -21.99 32.57
N LEU A 37 -5.75 -20.90 31.84
CA LEU A 37 -4.98 -19.68 32.10
C LEU A 37 -5.45 -18.87 33.33
N ALA A 38 -6.70 -19.04 33.74
CA ALA A 38 -7.26 -18.35 34.93
C ALA A 38 -6.75 -18.87 36.27
N LEU A 39 -5.94 -19.94 36.32
CA LEU A 39 -5.58 -20.65 37.55
C LEU A 39 -4.07 -20.77 37.83
N LEU A 40 -3.19 -20.06 37.12
CA LEU A 40 -1.75 -20.12 37.37
C LEU A 40 -1.31 -18.97 38.31
N PRO A 41 -0.61 -19.24 39.39
CA PRO A 41 -0.04 -18.22 40.27
C PRO A 41 1.22 -17.61 39.61
N SER A 42 1.44 -16.31 39.85
CA SER A 42 2.61 -15.58 39.44
C SER A 42 3.88 -16.14 40.12
N CYS A 43 4.82 -16.60 39.33
CA CYS A 43 6.19 -16.86 39.81
C CYS A 43 7.20 -16.26 38.84
N GLY A 44 8.04 -15.37 39.41
CA GLY A 44 9.44 -15.21 39.14
C GLY A 44 9.88 -14.52 37.86
N ASP A 45 10.51 -13.38 38.02
CA ASP A 45 11.42 -12.72 37.10
C ASP A 45 12.48 -13.66 36.52
N ASP A 46 12.61 -13.69 35.22
CA ASP A 46 13.86 -14.09 34.57
C ASP A 46 14.27 -13.01 33.55
N SER A 47 15.26 -12.25 33.96
CA SER A 47 16.05 -11.35 33.14
C SER A 47 16.94 -12.17 32.20
N VAL A 48 16.59 -12.23 30.91
CA VAL A 48 17.51 -12.74 29.88
C VAL A 48 18.22 -11.57 29.23
N GLY A 49 19.56 -11.60 29.39
CA GLY A 49 20.46 -10.58 28.87
C GLY A 49 20.42 -10.47 27.33
N GLN A 50 20.58 -9.25 26.87
CA GLN A 50 20.89 -8.96 25.49
C GLN A 50 22.21 -9.56 25.08
N SER A 51 22.21 -10.62 24.29
CA SER A 51 23.39 -11.04 23.54
C SER A 51 23.26 -10.47 22.12
N SER A 52 24.24 -9.63 21.77
CA SER A 52 24.46 -9.18 20.38
C SER A 52 24.94 -10.39 19.58
N GLU A 53 24.06 -11.06 18.87
CA GLU A 53 24.47 -12.07 17.90
C GLU A 53 24.62 -11.45 16.51
N SER A 54 25.80 -11.69 15.99
CA SER A 54 26.26 -11.37 14.64
C SER A 54 25.35 -11.97 13.58
N PHE A 55 25.04 -11.17 12.56
CA PHE A 55 24.37 -11.61 11.32
C PHE A 55 25.16 -12.75 10.68
N SER A 56 24.70 -13.98 10.83
CA SER A 56 25.15 -15.12 10.04
C SER A 56 24.08 -15.49 9.01
N THR A 57 24.50 -15.45 7.76
CA THR A 57 23.94 -16.07 6.54
C THR A 57 22.49 -16.55 6.57
N MET A 58 21.66 -15.89 5.76
CA MET A 58 20.31 -16.28 5.38
C MET A 58 20.31 -17.66 4.68
N ALA A 59 20.08 -18.71 5.40
CA ALA A 59 19.84 -20.02 4.82
C ALA A 59 18.93 -20.86 5.73
N ASP A 60 17.76 -20.36 6.16
CA ASP A 60 16.66 -21.19 6.68
C ASP A 60 15.40 -20.34 6.86
N VAL A 61 14.83 -19.90 5.73
CA VAL A 61 13.46 -19.32 5.73
C VAL A 61 12.49 -20.47 5.60
N HIS A 62 11.98 -20.95 6.73
CA HIS A 62 10.86 -21.87 6.71
C HIS A 62 9.61 -21.17 6.14
N THR A 63 9.25 -21.52 4.93
CA THR A 63 7.99 -21.17 4.28
C THR A 63 6.81 -21.69 5.09
N ASN A 64 5.70 -20.92 5.14
CA ASN A 64 4.48 -21.38 5.81
C ASN A 64 3.84 -22.53 5.01
N PRO A 65 3.84 -23.79 5.48
CA PRO A 65 3.36 -24.91 4.70
C PRO A 65 1.86 -24.84 4.37
N GLU A 66 1.05 -24.22 5.22
CA GLU A 66 -0.40 -24.10 4.98
C GLU A 66 -0.72 -23.06 3.90
N VAL A 67 -0.04 -21.91 3.90
CA VAL A 67 -0.24 -20.88 2.86
C VAL A 67 0.38 -21.32 1.54
N ILE A 68 1.55 -21.98 1.58
CA ILE A 68 2.16 -22.59 0.39
C ILE A 68 1.27 -23.68 -0.17
N ALA A 69 0.73 -24.55 0.70
CA ALA A 69 -0.20 -25.59 0.28
C ALA A 69 -1.45 -24.98 -0.37
N SER A 70 -2.04 -23.92 0.22
CA SER A 70 -3.23 -23.28 -0.36
C SER A 70 -2.94 -22.60 -1.70
N THR A 71 -1.76 -21.95 -1.86
CA THR A 71 -1.35 -21.38 -3.13
C THR A 71 -1.10 -22.45 -4.18
N ALA A 72 -0.34 -23.51 -3.84
CA ALA A 72 -0.11 -24.64 -4.71
C ALA A 72 -1.40 -25.40 -5.03
N GLU A 73 -2.36 -25.45 -4.10
CA GLU A 73 -3.66 -26.06 -4.33
C GLU A 73 -4.50 -25.24 -5.30
N ILE A 74 -4.47 -23.92 -5.23
CA ILE A 74 -5.11 -23.04 -6.24
C ILE A 74 -4.48 -23.24 -7.61
N ASP A 75 -3.16 -23.21 -7.69
CA ASP A 75 -2.44 -23.38 -8.95
C ASP A 75 -2.70 -24.78 -9.55
N GLN A 76 -2.72 -25.81 -8.72
CA GLN A 76 -3.04 -27.17 -9.16
C GLN A 76 -4.51 -27.28 -9.59
N LEU A 77 -5.45 -26.61 -8.91
CA LEU A 77 -6.85 -26.58 -9.32
C LEU A 77 -7.01 -25.97 -10.72
N LEU A 78 -6.30 -24.89 -11.00
CA LEU A 78 -6.30 -24.23 -12.32
C LEU A 78 -5.71 -25.15 -13.39
N ILE A 79 -4.58 -25.81 -13.11
CA ILE A 79 -3.93 -26.76 -14.03
C ILE A 79 -4.80 -27.99 -14.30
N GLU A 80 -5.44 -28.54 -13.26
CA GLU A 80 -6.32 -29.72 -13.40
C GLU A 80 -7.59 -29.41 -14.20
N GLN A 81 -8.11 -28.19 -14.13
CA GLN A 81 -9.29 -27.78 -14.88
C GLN A 81 -9.01 -27.39 -16.33
N ASP A 82 -7.83 -26.86 -16.60
CA ASP A 82 -7.36 -26.56 -17.96
C ASP A 82 -5.88 -26.86 -18.14
N PRO A 83 -5.51 -28.14 -18.27
CA PRO A 83 -4.10 -28.55 -18.42
C PRO A 83 -3.43 -28.02 -19.68
N ASN A 84 -4.21 -27.46 -20.63
CA ASN A 84 -3.68 -26.89 -21.87
C ASN A 84 -3.58 -25.36 -21.84
N GLY A 85 -3.97 -24.68 -20.76
CA GLY A 85 -3.98 -23.23 -20.65
C GLY A 85 -5.01 -22.53 -21.55
N ASN A 86 -6.06 -23.23 -21.99
CA ASN A 86 -7.07 -22.70 -22.90
C ASN A 86 -8.02 -21.69 -22.25
N TRP A 87 -7.97 -21.56 -20.93
CA TRP A 87 -8.77 -20.56 -20.21
C TRP A 87 -8.43 -19.13 -20.68
N MET A 88 -7.15 -18.85 -21.03
CA MET A 88 -6.76 -17.59 -21.67
C MET A 88 -7.52 -17.37 -22.99
N ALA A 89 -7.69 -18.41 -23.79
CA ALA A 89 -8.46 -18.33 -25.04
C ALA A 89 -9.95 -18.04 -24.77
N SER A 90 -10.54 -18.60 -23.72
CA SER A 90 -11.94 -18.34 -23.36
C SER A 90 -12.16 -16.92 -22.80
N ILE A 91 -11.14 -16.30 -22.19
CA ILE A 91 -11.20 -14.90 -21.77
C ILE A 91 -11.19 -13.94 -22.97
N PHE A 92 -10.54 -14.36 -24.07
CA PHE A 92 -10.47 -13.56 -25.31
C PHE A 92 -11.55 -13.90 -26.34
N ASP A 93 -12.51 -14.77 -26.02
CA ASP A 93 -13.68 -15.01 -26.86
C ASP A 93 -14.64 -13.81 -26.71
N SER A 94 -14.67 -13.00 -27.76
CA SER A 94 -15.22 -11.63 -27.75
C SER A 94 -16.68 -11.49 -27.32
N ASP A 95 -17.48 -12.53 -27.49
CA ASP A 95 -18.93 -12.45 -27.23
C ASP A 95 -19.31 -12.78 -25.77
N SER A 96 -18.41 -13.39 -25.00
CA SER A 96 -18.67 -13.83 -23.61
C SER A 96 -17.93 -13.05 -22.53
N VAL A 97 -16.91 -12.24 -22.90
CA VAL A 97 -15.92 -11.67 -21.96
C VAL A 97 -16.20 -10.23 -21.57
N LEU A 98 -16.89 -9.47 -22.40
CA LEU A 98 -17.12 -8.05 -22.16
C LEU A 98 -18.59 -7.76 -21.81
N LEU A 99 -18.79 -6.98 -20.75
CA LEU A 99 -20.07 -6.34 -20.45
C LEU A 99 -20.14 -5.05 -21.27
N GLU A 100 -20.98 -5.05 -22.31
CA GLU A 100 -21.38 -3.80 -22.96
C GLU A 100 -22.49 -3.16 -22.11
N ARG A 101 -22.13 -2.14 -21.38
CA ARG A 101 -23.08 -1.30 -20.66
C ARG A 101 -23.49 -0.21 -21.64
N GLY A 102 -24.74 -0.28 -22.12
CA GLY A 102 -25.25 0.78 -23.01
C GLY A 102 -24.87 2.13 -22.40
N SER A 103 -24.23 2.99 -23.18
CA SER A 103 -23.82 4.31 -22.76
C SER A 103 -25.03 5.04 -22.20
N GLY A 104 -25.22 5.02 -20.88
CA GLY A 104 -25.92 6.07 -20.20
C GLY A 104 -25.07 7.30 -20.46
N ALA A 105 -25.28 7.92 -21.60
CA ALA A 105 -24.48 9.05 -22.04
C ALA A 105 -24.62 10.13 -20.97
N LEU A 106 -23.65 10.17 -20.04
CA LEU A 106 -23.37 11.41 -19.34
C LEU A 106 -23.17 12.45 -20.47
N PRO A 107 -23.80 13.63 -20.37
CA PRO A 107 -23.68 14.63 -21.40
C PRO A 107 -22.20 14.85 -21.67
N ALA A 108 -21.77 14.64 -22.92
CA ALA A 108 -20.43 14.96 -23.34
C ALA A 108 -20.18 16.40 -22.89
N ILE A 109 -19.33 16.60 -21.90
CA ILE A 109 -18.85 17.93 -21.58
C ILE A 109 -18.21 18.40 -22.87
N SER A 110 -18.76 19.47 -23.42
CA SER A 110 -18.26 20.05 -24.66
C SER A 110 -16.76 20.22 -24.51
N GLN A 111 -15.97 19.65 -25.39
CA GLN A 111 -14.53 19.88 -25.42
C GLN A 111 -14.30 21.39 -25.38
N SER A 112 -14.07 21.92 -24.19
CA SER A 112 -13.55 23.26 -24.05
C SER A 112 -12.20 23.22 -24.74
N GLY A 113 -11.95 24.16 -25.64
CA GLY A 113 -10.77 24.16 -26.51
C GLY A 113 -9.53 23.90 -25.70
N ALA A 114 -8.57 23.16 -26.26
CA ALA A 114 -7.35 22.70 -25.62
C ALA A 114 -6.78 23.76 -24.67
N THR A 115 -6.88 23.48 -23.38
CA THR A 115 -6.31 24.36 -22.35
C THR A 115 -4.80 24.34 -22.48
N SER A 116 -4.15 25.50 -22.33
CA SER A 116 -2.69 25.55 -22.27
C SER A 116 -2.17 24.61 -21.18
N PRO A 117 -1.11 23.83 -21.40
CA PRO A 117 -0.52 22.97 -20.38
C PRO A 117 -0.20 23.69 -19.05
N GLY A 118 0.07 24.98 -19.09
CA GLY A 118 0.27 25.82 -17.89
C GLY A 118 -0.97 25.98 -17.02
N MET A 119 -2.17 25.68 -17.54
CA MET A 119 -3.42 25.72 -16.79
C MET A 119 -3.75 24.41 -16.08
N ARG A 120 -2.89 23.38 -16.15
CA ARG A 120 -3.08 22.13 -15.40
C ARG A 120 -3.17 22.38 -13.90
N SER A 121 -4.17 21.81 -13.25
CA SER A 121 -4.38 21.84 -11.81
C SER A 121 -3.84 20.56 -11.16
N ALA A 122 -3.41 20.66 -9.90
CA ALA A 122 -3.08 19.49 -9.09
C ALA A 122 -4.37 18.93 -8.50
N TYR A 123 -4.69 17.67 -8.82
CA TYR A 123 -5.78 16.90 -8.25
C TYR A 123 -5.22 15.81 -7.35
N TYR A 124 -5.87 15.58 -6.20
CA TYR A 124 -5.45 14.63 -5.18
C TYR A 124 -6.49 13.54 -4.98
N GLY A 125 -6.03 12.32 -4.91
CA GLY A 125 -6.94 11.19 -4.73
C GLY A 125 -6.26 9.95 -4.17
N ASP A 126 -7.04 8.89 -4.09
CA ASP A 126 -6.60 7.59 -3.62
C ASP A 126 -7.04 6.51 -4.63
N LEU A 127 -6.08 5.72 -5.08
CA LEU A 127 -6.29 4.67 -6.08
C LEU A 127 -6.11 3.27 -5.50
N HIS A 128 -6.19 3.14 -4.15
CA HIS A 128 -5.98 1.87 -3.46
C HIS A 128 -6.83 1.78 -2.19
N VAL A 129 -8.06 1.29 -2.34
CA VAL A 129 -9.07 1.28 -1.28
C VAL A 129 -9.85 -0.03 -1.27
N HIS A 130 -9.99 -0.63 -0.08
CA HIS A 130 -10.76 -1.85 0.13
C HIS A 130 -12.01 -1.59 0.96
N THR A 131 -13.07 -2.32 0.61
CA THR A 131 -14.37 -2.26 1.23
C THR A 131 -14.76 -3.61 1.86
N GLU A 132 -16.03 -3.81 2.16
CA GLU A 132 -16.56 -5.10 2.62
C GLU A 132 -16.48 -6.21 1.58
N TYR A 133 -16.16 -5.92 0.32
CA TYR A 133 -15.99 -6.92 -0.73
C TYR A 133 -14.61 -7.56 -0.73
N SER A 134 -13.60 -6.95 -0.12
CA SER A 134 -12.33 -7.61 0.15
C SER A 134 -12.48 -8.61 1.27
N PHE A 135 -12.07 -9.86 1.03
CA PHE A 135 -12.27 -10.97 1.98
C PHE A 135 -11.61 -10.70 3.33
N ASP A 136 -10.45 -10.08 3.33
CA ASP A 136 -9.70 -9.72 4.53
C ASP A 136 -10.28 -8.48 5.22
N GLY A 137 -10.70 -7.45 4.47
CA GLY A 137 -11.44 -6.31 5.00
C GLY A 137 -12.68 -6.76 5.77
N TYR A 138 -13.51 -7.62 5.15
CA TYR A 138 -14.70 -8.17 5.80
C TYR A 138 -14.37 -9.02 7.02
N ALA A 139 -13.38 -9.91 6.92
CA ALA A 139 -12.93 -10.75 8.04
C ALA A 139 -12.44 -9.91 9.23
N MET A 140 -11.81 -8.77 8.96
CA MET A 140 -11.31 -7.83 9.97
C MET A 140 -12.38 -6.84 10.48
N GLY A 141 -13.63 -6.99 10.06
CA GLY A 141 -14.78 -6.27 10.57
C GLY A 141 -15.20 -5.04 9.77
N THR A 142 -14.68 -4.85 8.56
CA THR A 142 -15.12 -3.76 7.69
C THR A 142 -16.53 -4.00 7.17
N GLN A 143 -17.35 -2.96 7.21
CA GLN A 143 -18.72 -2.93 6.71
C GLN A 143 -18.96 -1.79 5.72
N ALA A 144 -17.94 -0.97 5.47
CA ALA A 144 -18.05 0.09 4.49
C ALA A 144 -18.24 -0.52 3.10
N THR A 145 -19.32 -0.15 2.44
CA THR A 145 -19.63 -0.50 1.06
C THR A 145 -18.78 0.35 0.09
N PRO A 146 -18.70 0.01 -1.20
CA PRO A 146 -18.13 0.91 -2.23
C PRO A 146 -18.76 2.31 -2.21
N TYR A 147 -20.07 2.39 -1.98
CA TYR A 147 -20.79 3.67 -1.87
C TYR A 147 -20.34 4.49 -0.66
N ASP A 148 -20.12 3.85 0.49
CA ASP A 148 -19.60 4.51 1.69
C ASP A 148 -18.18 5.04 1.46
N ALA A 149 -17.33 4.26 0.78
CA ALA A 149 -15.98 4.68 0.43
C ALA A 149 -15.99 5.95 -0.44
N TYR A 150 -16.86 6.03 -1.43
CA TYR A 150 -17.01 7.24 -2.25
C TYR A 150 -17.62 8.42 -1.47
N ARG A 151 -18.60 8.19 -0.56
CA ARG A 151 -19.10 9.25 0.34
C ARG A 151 -17.98 9.81 1.22
N PHE A 152 -17.17 8.92 1.81
CA PHE A 152 -16.01 9.33 2.61
C PHE A 152 -15.04 10.17 1.79
N ALA A 153 -14.69 9.77 0.58
CA ALA A 153 -13.79 10.51 -0.30
C ALA A 153 -14.33 11.91 -0.64
N ARG A 154 -15.66 12.06 -0.73
CA ARG A 154 -16.34 13.35 -0.91
C ARG A 154 -16.44 14.18 0.37
N GLY A 155 -15.87 13.70 1.49
CA GLY A 155 -15.83 14.40 2.78
C GLY A 155 -17.04 14.15 3.68
N GLU A 156 -17.90 13.18 3.37
CA GLU A 156 -18.96 12.74 4.27
C GLU A 156 -18.40 11.83 5.37
N ALA A 157 -18.99 11.86 6.55
CA ALA A 157 -18.63 10.93 7.61
C ALA A 157 -19.23 9.56 7.35
N ILE A 158 -18.43 8.50 7.58
CA ILE A 158 -18.88 7.12 7.61
C ILE A 158 -18.54 6.50 8.97
N THR A 159 -19.39 5.59 9.44
CA THR A 159 -19.22 5.02 10.79
C THR A 159 -18.35 3.77 10.75
N ASN A 160 -17.29 3.74 11.57
CA ASN A 160 -16.51 2.52 11.83
C ASN A 160 -17.31 1.58 12.74
N PRO A 161 -17.26 0.26 12.53
CA PRO A 161 -17.91 -0.71 13.43
C PRO A 161 -17.44 -0.61 14.89
N GLY A 162 -16.28 -0.01 15.16
CA GLY A 162 -15.80 0.34 16.50
C GLY A 162 -16.59 1.47 17.20
N GLY A 163 -17.60 2.04 16.54
CA GLY A 163 -18.53 3.02 17.13
C GLY A 163 -18.06 4.49 17.09
N PHE A 164 -17.20 4.84 16.16
CA PHE A 164 -16.79 6.22 15.90
C PHE A 164 -16.91 6.56 14.40
N ASP A 165 -17.03 7.84 14.09
CA ASP A 165 -17.09 8.31 12.72
C ASP A 165 -15.69 8.56 12.16
N MET A 166 -15.52 8.23 10.88
CA MET A 166 -14.34 8.51 10.07
C MET A 166 -14.71 9.57 9.04
N GLN A 167 -13.95 10.64 8.97
CA GLN A 167 -14.22 11.75 8.05
C GLN A 167 -12.92 12.45 7.66
N LEU A 168 -12.77 12.77 6.38
CA LEU A 168 -11.68 13.61 5.90
C LEU A 168 -11.87 15.07 6.31
N SER A 169 -10.79 15.78 6.63
CA SER A 169 -10.83 17.23 6.85
C SER A 169 -11.17 18.00 5.57
N ARG A 170 -10.85 17.43 4.40
CA ARG A 170 -11.10 17.99 3.07
C ARG A 170 -11.40 16.86 2.07
N PRO A 171 -12.45 17.02 1.21
CA PRO A 171 -12.76 16.05 0.15
C PRO A 171 -11.57 15.78 -0.76
N LEU A 172 -11.47 14.57 -1.32
CA LEU A 172 -10.54 14.23 -2.40
C LEU A 172 -11.14 14.62 -3.76
N ASP A 173 -10.29 14.74 -4.77
CA ASP A 173 -10.69 15.09 -6.12
C ASP A 173 -11.03 13.85 -6.96
N PHE A 174 -10.38 12.71 -6.68
CA PHE A 174 -10.64 11.44 -7.35
C PHE A 174 -10.43 10.25 -6.41
N TYR A 175 -11.07 9.11 -6.74
CA TYR A 175 -11.02 7.91 -5.92
C TYR A 175 -11.25 6.63 -6.74
N ALA A 176 -10.70 5.51 -6.28
CA ALA A 176 -10.98 4.20 -6.84
C ALA A 176 -11.11 3.16 -5.74
N VAL A 177 -12.23 2.44 -5.71
CA VAL A 177 -12.35 1.21 -4.93
C VAL A 177 -11.63 0.09 -5.67
N THR A 178 -10.72 -0.60 -5.00
CA THR A 178 -9.82 -1.61 -5.56
C THR A 178 -9.85 -2.89 -4.75
N ASP A 179 -11.03 -3.38 -4.43
CA ASP A 179 -11.18 -4.63 -3.69
C ASP A 179 -10.44 -5.79 -4.36
N HIS A 180 -9.93 -6.73 -3.54
CA HIS A 180 -9.23 -7.92 -4.02
C HIS A 180 -10.10 -8.72 -4.98
N ALA A 181 -9.65 -8.90 -6.23
CA ALA A 181 -10.36 -9.72 -7.24
C ALA A 181 -10.49 -11.19 -6.81
N MET A 182 -9.54 -11.66 -5.99
CA MET A 182 -9.55 -13.00 -5.43
C MET A 182 -10.65 -13.11 -4.37
N PHE A 183 -11.65 -13.98 -4.58
CA PHE A 183 -12.80 -14.16 -3.69
C PHE A 183 -13.60 -12.87 -3.41
N LEU A 184 -13.68 -11.99 -4.40
CA LEU A 184 -14.40 -10.73 -4.32
C LEU A 184 -15.83 -10.95 -3.82
N GLY A 185 -16.19 -10.35 -2.69
CA GLY A 185 -17.51 -10.47 -2.06
C GLY A 185 -17.80 -11.81 -1.37
N LEU A 186 -16.93 -12.84 -1.50
CA LEU A 186 -17.25 -14.19 -1.03
C LEU A 186 -17.32 -14.29 0.50
N ALA A 187 -16.47 -13.57 1.23
CA ALA A 187 -16.51 -13.56 2.69
C ALA A 187 -17.82 -12.99 3.22
N LYS A 188 -18.29 -11.88 2.63
CA LYS A 188 -19.59 -11.27 2.90
C LYS A 188 -20.73 -12.23 2.55
N ALA A 189 -20.75 -12.78 1.35
CA ALA A 189 -21.78 -13.70 0.90
C ALA A 189 -21.86 -14.97 1.76
N SER A 190 -20.73 -15.43 2.34
CA SER A 190 -20.69 -16.54 3.29
C SER A 190 -21.27 -16.17 4.65
N ALA A 191 -21.04 -14.96 5.12
CA ALA A 191 -21.40 -14.54 6.48
C ALA A 191 -22.84 -14.06 6.62
N GLU A 192 -23.40 -13.45 5.59
CA GLU A 192 -24.75 -12.92 5.58
C GLU A 192 -25.77 -14.01 5.26
N THR A 193 -26.50 -14.48 6.26
CA THR A 193 -27.42 -15.65 6.18
C THR A 193 -28.60 -15.47 5.24
N VAL A 194 -28.76 -14.30 4.63
CA VAL A 194 -29.80 -13.98 3.65
C VAL A 194 -29.40 -14.31 2.20
N THR A 195 -28.12 -14.54 1.93
CA THR A 195 -27.63 -14.87 0.59
C THR A 195 -27.85 -16.35 0.24
N ASP A 196 -27.94 -16.68 -1.05
CA ASP A 196 -28.02 -18.08 -1.47
C ASP A 196 -26.73 -18.83 -1.17
N PHE A 197 -25.57 -18.20 -1.36
CA PHE A 197 -24.27 -18.80 -1.07
C PHE A 197 -24.10 -19.18 0.41
N SER A 198 -24.68 -18.40 1.35
CA SER A 198 -24.63 -18.69 2.78
C SER A 198 -25.30 -20.02 3.19
N LYS A 199 -26.15 -20.58 2.33
CA LYS A 199 -26.80 -21.88 2.57
C LYS A 199 -25.84 -23.07 2.38
N ASN A 200 -24.67 -22.83 1.78
CA ASN A 200 -23.62 -23.81 1.59
C ASN A 200 -23.02 -24.25 2.94
N SER A 201 -22.69 -25.53 3.12
CA SER A 201 -22.06 -26.04 4.36
C SER A 201 -20.74 -25.32 4.69
N PHE A 202 -19.97 -24.95 3.68
CA PHE A 202 -18.77 -24.14 3.79
C PHE A 202 -19.02 -22.81 4.54
N ALA A 203 -20.12 -22.14 4.28
CA ALA A 203 -20.43 -20.81 4.81
C ALA A 203 -20.77 -20.81 6.32
N THR A 204 -21.25 -21.96 6.85
CA THR A 204 -21.75 -22.09 8.23
C THR A 204 -20.79 -21.54 9.31
N PRO A 205 -19.45 -21.77 9.28
CA PRO A 205 -18.53 -21.25 10.29
C PRO A 205 -18.41 -19.71 10.31
N TYR A 206 -18.81 -19.05 9.22
CA TYR A 206 -18.67 -17.61 9.03
C TYR A 206 -19.95 -16.82 9.32
N HIS A 207 -21.10 -17.51 9.50
CA HIS A 207 -22.39 -16.86 9.74
C HIS A 207 -22.34 -15.83 10.86
N GLY A 208 -22.89 -14.65 10.61
CA GLY A 208 -22.98 -13.55 11.55
C GLY A 208 -21.63 -12.96 11.96
N LEU A 209 -20.57 -13.15 11.18
CA LEU A 209 -19.23 -12.65 11.53
C LEU A 209 -19.22 -11.15 11.84
N ASN A 210 -19.99 -10.38 11.09
CA ASN A 210 -20.13 -8.93 11.24
C ASN A 210 -21.51 -8.51 11.77
N ASP A 211 -22.22 -9.38 12.48
CA ASP A 211 -23.39 -8.97 13.25
C ASP A 211 -22.98 -8.10 14.45
N ALA A 212 -23.85 -7.21 14.89
CA ALA A 212 -23.57 -6.25 15.97
C ALA A 212 -23.07 -6.92 17.27
N ASP A 213 -23.57 -8.12 17.58
CA ASP A 213 -23.14 -8.92 18.74
C ASP A 213 -21.69 -9.43 18.65
N ASN A 214 -21.05 -9.33 17.47
CA ASN A 214 -19.69 -9.79 17.18
C ASN A 214 -18.66 -8.66 17.06
N TYR A 215 -19.01 -7.41 17.38
CA TYR A 215 -18.09 -6.27 17.34
C TYR A 215 -17.14 -6.16 18.54
N GLY A 216 -17.10 -7.15 19.41
CA GLY A 216 -16.19 -7.14 20.55
C GLY A 216 -14.71 -7.06 20.14
N THR A 217 -13.94 -6.24 20.85
CA THR A 217 -12.50 -6.04 20.68
C THR A 217 -11.66 -6.86 21.66
N GLY A 218 -12.30 -7.65 22.51
CA GLY A 218 -11.62 -8.53 23.46
C GLY A 218 -10.91 -9.72 22.78
N PHE A 219 -9.98 -10.35 23.52
CA PHE A 219 -9.10 -11.41 23.02
C PHE A 219 -9.82 -12.52 22.23
N VAL A 220 -10.95 -13.02 22.70
CA VAL A 220 -11.69 -14.11 22.05
C VAL A 220 -12.24 -13.68 20.70
N SER A 221 -12.85 -12.48 20.61
CA SER A 221 -13.39 -11.93 19.36
C SER A 221 -12.27 -11.68 18.35
N MET A 222 -11.16 -11.10 18.80
CA MET A 222 -9.98 -10.85 17.97
C MET A 222 -9.39 -12.16 17.43
N MET A 223 -9.23 -13.20 18.27
CA MET A 223 -8.73 -14.51 17.84
C MET A 223 -9.68 -15.19 16.85
N ARG A 224 -11.00 -15.05 17.04
CA ARG A 224 -11.99 -15.55 16.07
C ARG A 224 -11.79 -14.92 14.69
N ARG A 225 -11.64 -13.58 14.62
CA ARG A 225 -11.44 -12.86 13.35
C ARG A 225 -10.13 -13.25 12.68
N LEU A 226 -9.04 -13.33 13.45
CA LEU A 226 -7.74 -13.77 12.92
C LEU A 226 -7.78 -15.21 12.42
N ALA A 227 -8.48 -16.10 13.12
CA ALA A 227 -8.68 -17.49 12.69
C ALA A 227 -9.54 -17.56 11.41
N THR A 228 -10.59 -16.73 11.31
CA THR A 228 -11.40 -16.59 10.10
C THR A 228 -10.54 -16.12 8.92
N PHE A 229 -9.78 -15.06 9.10
CA PHE A 229 -8.86 -14.55 8.07
C PHE A 229 -7.87 -15.62 7.60
N ALA A 230 -7.21 -16.31 8.54
CA ALA A 230 -6.21 -17.32 8.22
C ALA A 230 -6.79 -18.59 7.57
N GLY A 231 -8.04 -18.94 7.90
CA GLY A 231 -8.68 -20.17 7.43
C GLY A 231 -9.56 -19.99 6.19
N PHE A 232 -10.00 -18.76 5.89
CA PHE A 232 -10.99 -18.54 4.82
C PHE A 232 -10.47 -19.00 3.45
N LEU A 233 -9.30 -18.53 3.05
CA LEU A 233 -8.69 -18.86 1.76
C LEU A 233 -8.45 -20.38 1.60
N PRO A 234 -7.72 -21.06 2.51
CA PRO A 234 -7.48 -22.49 2.40
C PRO A 234 -8.77 -23.31 2.40
N ASN A 235 -9.75 -22.91 3.22
CA ASN A 235 -11.03 -23.62 3.30
C ASN A 235 -11.84 -23.46 2.00
N ALA A 236 -11.87 -22.25 1.40
CA ALA A 236 -12.57 -22.01 0.15
C ALA A 236 -11.96 -22.84 -1.00
N VAL A 237 -10.63 -22.83 -1.14
CA VAL A 237 -9.92 -23.64 -2.14
C VAL A 237 -10.20 -25.13 -1.93
N SER A 238 -10.11 -25.63 -0.69
CA SER A 238 -10.41 -27.03 -0.36
C SER A 238 -11.85 -27.40 -0.66
N GLY A 239 -12.80 -26.50 -0.37
CA GLY A 239 -14.22 -26.70 -0.66
C GLY A 239 -14.52 -26.81 -2.16
N ILE A 240 -13.90 -25.96 -2.98
CA ILE A 240 -14.01 -26.03 -4.44
C ILE A 240 -13.40 -27.35 -4.97
N ARG A 241 -12.23 -27.75 -4.48
CA ARG A 241 -11.58 -29.02 -4.89
C ARG A 241 -12.38 -30.26 -4.53
N SER A 242 -13.01 -30.26 -3.37
CA SER A 242 -13.84 -31.40 -2.91
C SER A 242 -15.21 -31.46 -3.59
N GLY A 243 -15.62 -30.41 -4.30
CA GLY A 243 -16.95 -30.25 -4.83
C GLY A 243 -17.98 -29.87 -3.76
N GLU A 244 -17.57 -29.48 -2.55
CA GLU A 244 -18.42 -28.93 -1.50
C GLU A 244 -18.96 -27.55 -1.90
N ILE A 245 -18.13 -26.78 -2.64
CA ILE A 245 -18.50 -25.49 -3.20
C ILE A 245 -18.50 -25.60 -4.71
N ASP A 246 -19.61 -25.23 -5.34
CA ASP A 246 -19.69 -25.10 -6.79
C ASP A 246 -18.89 -23.87 -7.26
N ARG A 247 -18.00 -24.06 -8.24
CA ARG A 247 -17.18 -23.00 -8.81
C ARG A 247 -18.04 -21.91 -9.45
N ASP A 248 -19.10 -22.27 -10.14
CA ASP A 248 -19.96 -21.31 -10.83
C ASP A 248 -20.76 -20.45 -9.82
N GLU A 249 -21.09 -21.01 -8.63
CA GLU A 249 -21.64 -20.21 -7.54
C GLU A 249 -20.65 -19.16 -7.04
N VAL A 250 -19.36 -19.53 -6.87
CA VAL A 250 -18.29 -18.58 -6.49
C VAL A 250 -18.13 -17.48 -7.54
N LEU A 251 -18.06 -17.85 -8.82
CA LEU A 251 -17.98 -16.89 -9.93
C LEU A 251 -19.22 -16.00 -9.99
N GLY A 252 -20.40 -16.54 -9.67
CA GLY A 252 -21.64 -15.76 -9.54
C GLY A 252 -21.54 -14.66 -8.49
N VAL A 253 -20.98 -14.96 -7.31
CA VAL A 253 -20.75 -13.98 -6.24
C VAL A 253 -19.72 -12.92 -6.69
N ILE A 254 -18.60 -13.36 -7.27
CA ILE A 254 -17.55 -12.43 -7.76
C ILE A 254 -18.12 -11.46 -8.79
N ARG A 255 -18.87 -11.95 -9.78
CA ARG A 255 -19.49 -11.13 -10.83
C ARG A 255 -20.49 -10.14 -10.25
N SER A 256 -21.31 -10.55 -9.29
CA SER A 256 -22.28 -9.67 -8.63
C SER A 256 -21.59 -8.54 -7.85
N ALA A 257 -20.53 -8.84 -7.10
CA ALA A 257 -19.76 -7.83 -6.38
C ALA A 257 -19.00 -6.89 -7.32
N TRP A 258 -18.46 -7.43 -8.43
CA TRP A 258 -17.80 -6.64 -9.45
C TRP A 258 -18.77 -5.66 -10.13
N GLU A 259 -19.98 -6.13 -10.49
CA GLU A 259 -21.01 -5.28 -11.06
C GLU A 259 -21.43 -4.14 -10.12
N ASP A 260 -21.55 -4.44 -8.82
CA ASP A 260 -21.87 -3.42 -7.81
C ASP A 260 -20.77 -2.37 -7.66
N ILE A 261 -19.48 -2.77 -7.68
CA ILE A 261 -18.34 -1.84 -7.70
C ILE A 261 -18.41 -0.91 -8.93
N ILE A 262 -18.74 -1.45 -10.13
CA ILE A 262 -18.87 -0.67 -11.34
C ILE A 262 -20.03 0.33 -11.20
N VAL A 263 -21.18 -0.13 -10.69
CA VAL A 263 -22.37 0.73 -10.48
C VAL A 263 -22.05 1.86 -9.50
N ALA A 264 -21.42 1.54 -8.38
CA ALA A 264 -21.01 2.53 -7.40
C ALA A 264 -20.03 3.57 -7.98
N ALA A 265 -19.04 3.12 -8.74
CA ALA A 265 -18.10 4.02 -9.41
C ALA A 265 -18.79 4.96 -10.41
N ASP A 266 -19.78 4.47 -11.17
CA ASP A 266 -20.52 5.31 -12.11
C ASP A 266 -21.49 6.28 -11.42
N GLU A 267 -22.16 5.84 -10.34
CA GLU A 267 -23.11 6.68 -9.58
C GLU A 267 -22.42 7.89 -8.94
N PHE A 268 -21.20 7.70 -8.45
CA PHE A 268 -20.46 8.77 -7.78
C PHE A 268 -19.57 9.60 -8.70
N ASN A 269 -19.44 9.23 -9.97
CA ASN A 269 -18.64 9.99 -10.93
C ASN A 269 -19.33 11.30 -11.30
N ASP A 270 -18.77 12.42 -10.84
CA ASP A 270 -19.27 13.78 -11.09
C ASP A 270 -18.17 14.61 -11.79
N PRO A 271 -18.02 14.49 -13.13
CA PRO A 271 -16.94 15.12 -13.88
C PRO A 271 -16.85 16.63 -13.63
N GLY A 272 -15.65 17.09 -13.34
CA GLY A 272 -15.37 18.48 -12.96
C GLY A 272 -15.32 18.70 -11.44
N ASN A 273 -15.97 17.86 -10.64
CA ASN A 273 -16.02 17.98 -9.18
C ASN A 273 -15.37 16.80 -8.46
N PHE A 274 -15.75 15.57 -8.82
CA PHE A 274 -15.23 14.34 -8.20
C PHE A 274 -15.19 13.21 -9.24
N THR A 275 -14.01 12.68 -9.49
CA THR A 275 -13.82 11.59 -10.45
C THR A 275 -13.63 10.26 -9.74
N THR A 276 -14.38 9.24 -10.16
CA THR A 276 -14.21 7.87 -9.72
C THR A 276 -13.72 6.99 -10.87
N PHE A 277 -12.89 6.00 -10.56
CA PHE A 277 -12.47 5.01 -11.54
C PHE A 277 -13.05 3.64 -11.21
N VAL A 278 -13.39 2.87 -12.23
CA VAL A 278 -13.63 1.44 -12.08
C VAL A 278 -12.30 0.74 -11.93
N ALA A 279 -12.12 -0.02 -10.87
CA ALA A 279 -10.84 -0.62 -10.54
C ALA A 279 -11.00 -1.88 -9.67
N TYR A 280 -9.93 -2.64 -9.57
CA TYR A 280 -9.81 -3.77 -8.64
C TYR A 280 -8.34 -4.05 -8.34
N GLU A 281 -8.05 -4.84 -7.30
CA GLU A 281 -6.70 -5.31 -7.02
C GLU A 281 -6.47 -6.74 -7.51
N TYR A 282 -5.48 -6.91 -8.40
CA TYR A 282 -4.88 -8.20 -8.70
C TYR A 282 -3.93 -8.58 -7.58
N THR A 283 -4.35 -9.55 -6.75
CA THR A 283 -3.68 -9.96 -5.52
C THR A 283 -2.93 -11.27 -5.76
N ALA A 284 -1.69 -11.19 -6.19
CA ALA A 284 -0.81 -12.34 -6.36
C ALA A 284 0.40 -12.26 -5.42
N SER A 285 0.94 -13.41 -5.06
CA SER A 285 2.14 -13.52 -4.25
C SER A 285 2.94 -14.75 -4.68
N THR A 286 4.26 -14.67 -4.55
CA THR A 286 5.12 -15.84 -4.71
C THR A 286 4.93 -16.85 -3.57
N MET A 287 5.40 -18.08 -3.74
CA MET A 287 5.29 -19.14 -2.72
C MET A 287 5.94 -18.77 -1.39
N ASP A 288 6.94 -17.89 -1.39
CA ASP A 288 7.60 -17.36 -0.19
C ASP A 288 6.94 -16.08 0.34
N MET A 289 5.70 -15.78 -0.07
CA MET A 289 4.91 -14.60 0.34
C MET A 289 5.51 -13.26 -0.10
N GLY A 290 6.27 -13.23 -1.18
CA GLY A 290 6.68 -12.01 -1.85
C GLY A 290 5.49 -11.35 -2.55
N ASN A 291 5.22 -10.09 -2.22
CA ASN A 291 4.09 -9.34 -2.76
C ASN A 291 4.26 -9.05 -4.26
N LEU A 292 3.23 -9.38 -5.06
CA LEU A 292 3.14 -9.08 -6.49
C LEU A 292 1.82 -8.37 -6.85
N HIS A 293 1.21 -7.68 -5.88
CA HIS A 293 -0.09 -7.02 -6.05
C HIS A 293 -0.03 -5.82 -7.00
N ARG A 294 -1.12 -5.59 -7.74
CA ARG A 294 -1.33 -4.46 -8.67
C ARG A 294 -2.77 -4.01 -8.64
N ASN A 295 -2.99 -2.70 -8.54
CA ASN A 295 -4.30 -2.13 -8.79
C ASN A 295 -4.50 -1.97 -10.29
N VAL A 296 -5.57 -2.52 -10.84
CA VAL A 296 -5.94 -2.37 -12.24
C VAL A 296 -7.02 -1.30 -12.34
N ILE A 297 -6.73 -0.25 -13.11
CA ILE A 297 -7.59 0.91 -13.30
C ILE A 297 -8.05 0.96 -14.75
N PHE A 298 -9.36 1.09 -14.98
CA PHE A 298 -9.95 1.25 -16.32
C PHE A 298 -10.17 2.72 -16.66
N LYS A 299 -9.89 3.11 -17.90
CA LYS A 299 -10.12 4.48 -18.40
C LYS A 299 -11.59 4.86 -18.42
N GLY A 300 -12.46 3.94 -18.83
CA GLY A 300 -13.90 4.12 -18.95
C GLY A 300 -14.70 3.00 -18.32
N SER A 301 -16.02 3.08 -18.36
CA SER A 301 -16.93 2.08 -17.79
C SER A 301 -17.99 1.56 -18.78
N ASP A 302 -17.98 2.00 -20.01
CA ASP A 302 -18.93 1.62 -21.07
C ASP A 302 -18.71 0.18 -21.56
N LYS A 303 -17.49 -0.30 -21.51
CA LYS A 303 -17.09 -1.64 -21.90
C LYS A 303 -16.04 -2.18 -20.92
N LEU A 304 -16.36 -3.24 -20.20
CA LEU A 304 -15.53 -3.79 -19.13
C LEU A 304 -15.51 -5.32 -19.19
N PRO A 305 -14.49 -5.98 -18.62
CA PRO A 305 -14.49 -7.42 -18.47
C PRO A 305 -15.64 -7.86 -17.55
N ARG A 306 -16.24 -9.00 -17.84
CA ARG A 306 -17.33 -9.58 -17.06
C ARG A 306 -16.92 -9.96 -15.63
N GLU A 307 -15.65 -10.25 -15.45
CA GLU A 307 -15.02 -10.55 -14.16
C GLU A 307 -13.59 -10.03 -14.14
N PRO A 308 -13.06 -9.62 -12.98
CA PRO A 308 -11.69 -9.13 -12.88
C PRO A 308 -10.70 -10.30 -13.00
N PHE A 309 -9.56 -10.04 -13.69
CA PHE A 309 -8.47 -11.00 -13.74
C PHE A 309 -7.83 -11.13 -12.35
N SER A 310 -7.77 -12.33 -11.84
CA SER A 310 -7.29 -12.61 -10.47
C SER A 310 -6.24 -13.70 -10.46
N ARG A 311 -5.69 -13.99 -9.29
CA ARG A 311 -4.78 -15.14 -9.12
C ARG A 311 -5.43 -16.49 -9.43
N PHE A 312 -6.75 -16.59 -9.54
CA PHE A 312 -7.43 -17.79 -10.05
C PHE A 312 -7.20 -18.03 -11.53
N HIS A 313 -6.83 -16.98 -12.25
CA HIS A 313 -6.45 -17.06 -13.66
C HIS A 313 -4.95 -17.32 -13.79
N SER A 314 -4.13 -16.53 -13.12
CA SER A 314 -2.67 -16.73 -13.01
C SER A 314 -2.07 -15.96 -11.84
N VAL A 315 -1.01 -16.50 -11.24
CA VAL A 315 -0.19 -15.82 -10.24
C VAL A 315 0.96 -15.03 -10.89
N ASN A 316 1.17 -15.22 -12.20
CA ASN A 316 2.21 -14.53 -12.96
C ASN A 316 1.71 -13.15 -13.43
N PRO A 317 2.37 -12.04 -13.03
CA PRO A 317 1.98 -10.70 -13.49
C PRO A 317 2.09 -10.48 -15.01
N GLU A 318 2.93 -11.25 -15.71
CA GLU A 318 3.07 -11.17 -17.17
C GLU A 318 1.78 -11.64 -17.87
N ASP A 319 1.07 -12.61 -17.29
CA ASP A 319 -0.23 -13.05 -17.79
C ASP A 319 -1.31 -11.98 -17.56
N LEU A 320 -1.23 -11.21 -16.47
CA LEU A 320 -2.08 -10.04 -16.29
C LEU A 320 -1.83 -9.01 -17.41
N TRP A 321 -0.56 -8.74 -17.75
CA TRP A 321 -0.25 -7.81 -18.84
C TRP A 321 -0.72 -8.34 -20.21
N ASN A 322 -0.58 -9.65 -20.47
CA ASN A 322 -1.11 -10.30 -21.67
C ASN A 322 -2.62 -10.11 -21.79
N TRP A 323 -3.35 -10.31 -20.67
CA TRP A 323 -4.79 -10.09 -20.59
C TRP A 323 -5.16 -8.62 -20.85
N MET A 324 -4.45 -7.66 -20.24
CA MET A 324 -4.67 -6.22 -20.44
C MET A 324 -4.40 -5.81 -21.89
N ASP A 325 -3.36 -6.34 -22.53
CA ASP A 325 -3.06 -6.09 -23.95
C ASP A 325 -4.16 -6.66 -24.85
N GLY A 326 -4.72 -7.81 -24.50
CA GLY A 326 -5.88 -8.38 -25.17
C GLY A 326 -7.13 -7.49 -25.04
N LEU A 327 -7.41 -6.98 -23.86
CA LEU A 327 -8.49 -6.01 -23.62
C LEU A 327 -8.30 -4.73 -24.45
N ARG A 328 -7.08 -4.22 -24.50
CA ARG A 328 -6.71 -3.03 -25.29
C ARG A 328 -6.97 -3.24 -26.78
N ALA A 329 -6.63 -4.42 -27.31
CA ALA A 329 -6.94 -4.79 -28.69
C ALA A 329 -8.46 -4.83 -28.97
N MET A 330 -9.29 -5.04 -27.96
CA MET A 330 -10.75 -4.97 -28.03
C MET A 330 -11.31 -3.58 -27.70
N GLY A 331 -10.45 -2.56 -27.50
CA GLY A 331 -10.84 -1.18 -27.25
C GLY A 331 -11.11 -0.87 -25.76
N VAL A 332 -10.66 -1.70 -24.84
CA VAL A 332 -10.76 -1.46 -23.39
C VAL A 332 -9.41 -1.04 -22.84
N GLU A 333 -9.26 0.24 -22.53
CA GLU A 333 -8.02 0.79 -21.97
C GLU A 333 -7.93 0.60 -20.46
N SER A 334 -6.79 0.06 -20.03
CA SER A 334 -6.47 -0.13 -18.62
C SER A 334 -4.97 0.07 -18.35
N MET A 335 -4.64 0.29 -17.09
CA MET A 335 -3.27 0.26 -16.57
C MET A 335 -3.24 -0.47 -15.24
N SER A 336 -2.08 -1.00 -14.86
CA SER A 336 -1.86 -1.59 -13.54
C SER A 336 -0.80 -0.83 -12.76
N ILE A 337 -0.98 -0.78 -11.44
CA ILE A 337 -0.14 -0.01 -10.52
C ILE A 337 0.45 -0.97 -9.51
N PRO A 338 1.72 -1.39 -9.68
CA PRO A 338 2.40 -2.20 -8.68
C PRO A 338 2.56 -1.41 -7.38
N HIS A 339 2.31 -2.08 -6.26
CA HIS A 339 2.35 -1.44 -4.96
C HIS A 339 2.95 -2.32 -3.88
N ASN A 340 3.28 -1.72 -2.74
CA ASN A 340 3.84 -2.36 -1.56
C ASN A 340 5.06 -3.25 -1.92
N SER A 341 5.90 -2.75 -2.81
CA SER A 341 7.08 -3.46 -3.29
C SER A 341 8.11 -3.72 -2.19
N ASN A 342 8.14 -2.88 -1.12
CA ASN A 342 8.93 -3.14 0.09
C ASN A 342 8.65 -4.51 0.72
N GLY A 343 7.42 -5.04 0.57
CA GLY A 343 7.00 -6.36 1.02
C GLY A 343 7.15 -7.49 -0.02
N SER A 344 7.79 -7.23 -1.16
CA SER A 344 7.84 -8.18 -2.28
C SER A 344 8.91 -9.26 -2.17
N ASN A 345 9.76 -9.22 -1.16
CA ASN A 345 10.89 -10.13 -1.02
C ASN A 345 11.81 -10.15 -2.25
N GLY A 346 12.02 -9.00 -2.88
CA GLY A 346 12.85 -8.86 -4.08
C GLY A 346 12.17 -9.23 -5.40
N GLN A 347 10.89 -9.57 -5.38
CA GLN A 347 10.21 -10.11 -6.56
C GLN A 347 9.59 -9.04 -7.46
N MET A 348 9.34 -7.83 -6.95
CA MET A 348 8.65 -6.80 -7.74
C MET A 348 9.52 -6.22 -8.85
N PHE A 349 10.83 -6.07 -8.60
CA PHE A 349 11.77 -5.42 -9.51
C PHE A 349 13.01 -6.29 -9.79
N LYS A 350 12.81 -7.60 -9.92
CA LYS A 350 13.89 -8.54 -10.30
C LYS A 350 14.32 -8.32 -11.74
N LEU A 351 15.52 -8.79 -12.08
CA LEU A 351 16.13 -8.64 -13.41
C LEU A 351 15.93 -9.88 -14.32
N GLU A 352 14.94 -10.69 -14.00
CA GLU A 352 14.54 -11.89 -14.70
C GLU A 352 13.03 -11.88 -14.90
N ASP A 353 12.56 -12.48 -16.00
CA ASP A 353 11.15 -12.74 -16.24
C ASP A 353 10.60 -13.82 -15.29
N TRP A 354 9.32 -14.15 -15.42
CA TRP A 354 8.70 -15.21 -14.60
C TRP A 354 9.34 -16.58 -14.81
N ALA A 355 9.82 -16.85 -16.01
CA ALA A 355 10.47 -18.10 -16.35
C ALA A 355 11.95 -18.18 -15.90
N GLY A 356 12.52 -17.09 -15.37
CA GLY A 356 13.90 -16.98 -14.93
C GLY A 356 14.88 -16.63 -16.06
N ASN A 357 14.39 -16.12 -17.18
CA ASN A 357 15.27 -15.60 -18.25
C ASN A 357 15.64 -14.13 -17.95
N PRO A 358 16.82 -13.65 -18.37
CA PRO A 358 17.13 -12.23 -18.33
C PRO A 358 16.07 -11.40 -19.05
N LEU A 359 15.75 -10.21 -18.51
CA LEU A 359 14.79 -9.29 -19.14
C LEU A 359 15.26 -8.89 -20.53
N ASP A 360 14.29 -8.79 -21.45
CA ASP A 360 14.49 -8.35 -22.82
C ASP A 360 13.61 -7.14 -23.18
N ASP A 361 13.74 -6.64 -24.40
CA ASP A 361 12.97 -5.50 -24.89
C ASP A 361 11.45 -5.76 -24.89
N ALA A 362 11.03 -6.99 -25.23
CA ALA A 362 9.61 -7.33 -25.31
C ALA A 362 8.96 -7.27 -23.92
N TYR A 363 9.61 -7.82 -22.90
CA TYR A 363 9.18 -7.70 -21.51
C TYR A 363 9.13 -6.22 -21.05
N ALA A 364 10.21 -5.47 -21.34
CA ALA A 364 10.31 -4.09 -20.90
C ALA A 364 9.22 -3.19 -21.53
N GLU A 365 8.99 -3.31 -22.83
CA GLU A 365 7.94 -2.56 -23.54
C GLU A 365 6.54 -2.95 -23.06
N GLN A 366 6.28 -4.23 -22.81
CA GLN A 366 5.00 -4.70 -22.29
C GLN A 366 4.75 -4.16 -20.88
N ARG A 367 5.75 -4.24 -20.01
CA ARG A 367 5.66 -3.72 -18.65
C ARG A 367 5.38 -2.22 -18.63
N MET A 368 6.17 -1.42 -19.37
CA MET A 368 5.99 0.02 -19.44
C MET A 368 4.64 0.43 -20.02
N ARG A 369 4.12 -0.34 -20.97
CA ARG A 369 2.78 -0.11 -21.52
C ARG A 369 1.68 -0.35 -20.50
N ASN A 370 1.83 -1.35 -19.62
CA ASN A 370 0.83 -1.74 -18.64
C ASN A 370 1.04 -1.14 -17.24
N GLU A 371 2.29 -0.86 -16.85
CA GLU A 371 2.67 -0.28 -15.54
C GLU A 371 3.35 1.10 -15.70
N PRO A 372 2.63 2.15 -16.14
CA PRO A 372 3.24 3.48 -16.33
C PRO A 372 3.59 4.19 -15.02
N VAL A 373 2.96 3.82 -13.91
CA VAL A 373 3.15 4.41 -12.59
C VAL A 373 3.33 3.33 -11.52
N VAL A 374 3.97 3.69 -10.41
CA VAL A 374 4.18 2.83 -9.24
C VAL A 374 3.76 3.57 -7.98
N GLU A 375 3.16 2.85 -7.05
CA GLU A 375 2.84 3.37 -5.71
C GLU A 375 4.08 3.26 -4.82
N ILE A 376 4.59 4.40 -4.33
CA ILE A 376 5.83 4.45 -3.54
C ILE A 376 5.61 4.61 -2.04
N THR A 377 4.39 4.90 -1.61
CA THR A 377 4.05 5.05 -0.19
C THR A 377 2.57 4.73 0.05
N GLN A 378 2.29 4.06 1.16
CA GLN A 378 0.97 3.70 1.63
C GLN A 378 1.02 3.33 3.12
N VAL A 379 -0.11 2.90 3.70
CA VAL A 379 -0.20 2.53 5.12
C VAL A 379 0.81 1.44 5.53
N LYS A 380 1.20 0.53 4.64
CA LYS A 380 2.26 -0.48 4.88
C LYS A 380 3.68 0.08 4.62
N GLY A 381 3.87 1.39 4.73
CA GLY A 381 5.16 2.08 4.66
C GLY A 381 5.59 2.50 3.27
N THR A 382 6.79 3.07 3.21
CA THR A 382 7.40 3.56 1.96
C THR A 382 8.08 2.45 1.17
N SER A 383 7.96 2.53 -0.15
CA SER A 383 8.71 1.73 -1.11
C SER A 383 9.74 2.56 -1.89
N GLU A 384 9.94 3.85 -1.56
CA GLU A 384 10.93 4.70 -2.23
C GLU A 384 12.33 4.10 -2.14
N THR A 385 12.83 3.98 -0.92
CA THR A 385 14.16 3.42 -0.62
C THR A 385 14.24 2.94 0.82
N HIS A 386 15.39 2.36 1.18
CA HIS A 386 15.67 1.86 2.52
C HIS A 386 17.05 2.34 3.00
N PRO A 387 17.27 2.64 4.31
CA PRO A 387 18.55 3.12 4.83
C PRO A 387 19.77 2.24 4.52
N LEU A 388 19.56 0.92 4.36
CA LEU A 388 20.63 0.01 3.99
C LEU A 388 20.96 0.01 2.48
N LEU A 389 20.05 0.48 1.63
CA LEU A 389 20.29 0.68 0.20
C LEU A 389 20.84 2.08 -0.05
N SER A 390 20.27 3.09 0.58
CA SER A 390 20.59 4.51 0.44
C SER A 390 21.23 5.07 1.72
N ASN A 391 22.40 4.59 2.07
CA ASN A 391 23.05 4.87 3.35
C ASN A 391 23.57 6.30 3.53
N ARG A 392 23.53 7.13 2.48
CA ARG A 392 23.87 8.56 2.50
C ARG A 392 22.65 9.48 2.47
N ASP A 393 21.46 8.90 2.43
CA ASP A 393 20.18 9.61 2.47
C ASP A 393 19.68 9.67 3.91
N GLU A 394 19.77 10.82 4.54
CA GLU A 394 19.32 11.04 5.92
C GLU A 394 17.81 10.86 6.10
N PHE A 395 17.03 10.92 5.01
CA PHE A 395 15.59 10.75 4.98
C PHE A 395 15.13 9.38 4.46
N ALA A 396 16.04 8.44 4.24
CA ALA A 396 15.71 7.09 3.76
C ALA A 396 14.88 6.27 4.76
N GLY A 397 14.89 6.63 6.04
CA GLY A 397 14.22 5.91 7.13
C GLY A 397 12.76 6.30 7.36
N PHE A 398 12.05 6.85 6.36
CA PHE A 398 10.66 7.25 6.50
C PHE A 398 9.72 6.05 6.46
N GLU A 399 8.91 5.88 7.52
CA GLU A 399 7.84 4.87 7.64
C GLU A 399 8.23 3.49 7.06
N ILE A 400 9.27 2.88 7.63
CA ILE A 400 9.76 1.57 7.20
C ILE A 400 8.89 0.46 7.78
N MET A 401 8.22 -0.31 6.92
CA MET A 401 7.58 -1.58 7.26
C MET A 401 8.40 -2.71 6.60
N PRO A 402 9.19 -3.48 7.38
CA PRO A 402 10.21 -4.35 6.80
C PRO A 402 9.72 -5.77 6.47
N TYR A 403 8.42 -6.03 6.58
CA TYR A 403 7.87 -7.38 6.51
C TYR A 403 7.27 -7.68 5.15
N ARG A 404 7.29 -8.97 4.75
CA ARG A 404 6.46 -9.48 3.67
C ARG A 404 4.98 -9.35 4.04
N VAL A 405 4.13 -9.11 3.07
CA VAL A 405 2.71 -8.86 3.30
C VAL A 405 2.05 -10.03 4.05
N ALA A 406 1.22 -9.70 5.02
CA ALA A 406 0.50 -10.64 5.89
C ALA A 406 1.40 -11.60 6.70
N THR A 407 2.68 -11.28 6.88
CA THR A 407 3.64 -12.06 7.69
C THR A 407 4.43 -11.17 8.65
N ASN A 408 5.23 -11.79 9.52
CA ASN A 408 6.29 -11.13 10.28
C ASN A 408 7.69 -11.55 9.78
N ALA A 409 7.78 -12.18 8.60
CA ALA A 409 9.05 -12.49 7.97
C ALA A 409 9.61 -11.25 7.28
N LEU A 410 10.91 -11.01 7.41
CA LEU A 410 11.55 -9.87 6.77
C LEU A 410 11.54 -10.01 5.24
N SER A 411 11.33 -8.90 4.55
CA SER A 411 11.43 -8.82 3.10
C SER A 411 12.88 -8.59 2.68
N ALA A 412 13.32 -9.21 1.59
CA ALA A 412 14.61 -8.91 0.98
C ALA A 412 14.60 -7.46 0.45
N LEU A 413 15.74 -6.78 0.56
CA LEU A 413 15.82 -5.37 0.16
C LEU A 413 15.99 -5.22 -1.36
N ASN A 414 16.96 -5.94 -1.94
CA ASN A 414 17.25 -5.87 -3.37
C ASN A 414 16.06 -6.37 -4.18
N GLY A 415 15.66 -5.61 -5.20
CA GLY A 415 14.48 -5.88 -6.02
C GLY A 415 13.14 -5.50 -5.38
N SER A 416 13.18 -4.85 -4.19
CA SER A 416 11.98 -4.44 -3.45
C SER A 416 11.74 -2.93 -3.43
N TYR A 417 12.72 -2.10 -3.77
CA TYR A 417 12.62 -0.65 -3.63
C TYR A 417 12.73 0.07 -4.96
N VAL A 418 11.93 1.11 -5.11
CA VAL A 418 11.72 1.83 -6.36
C VAL A 418 12.98 2.55 -6.85
N ARG A 419 13.74 3.19 -5.94
CA ARG A 419 14.99 3.88 -6.32
C ARG A 419 16.04 2.91 -6.85
N GLU A 420 16.15 1.73 -6.25
CA GLU A 420 17.01 0.66 -6.77
C GLU A 420 16.52 0.17 -8.14
N ALA A 421 15.20 0.04 -8.34
CA ALA A 421 14.63 -0.33 -9.64
C ALA A 421 14.98 0.68 -10.73
N LEU A 422 14.92 1.99 -10.45
CA LEU A 422 15.38 3.02 -11.39
C LEU A 422 16.85 2.87 -11.75
N LEU A 423 17.73 2.59 -10.76
CA LEU A 423 19.15 2.33 -10.99
C LEU A 423 19.38 1.08 -11.82
N ASN A 424 18.63 0.01 -11.55
CA ASN A 424 18.66 -1.22 -12.32
C ASN A 424 18.19 -1.00 -13.78
N GLY A 425 17.20 -0.14 -13.98
CA GLY A 425 16.76 0.28 -15.31
C GLY A 425 17.85 0.97 -16.12
N LEU A 426 18.66 1.86 -15.49
CA LEU A 426 19.83 2.44 -16.17
C LEU A 426 20.87 1.39 -16.58
N SER A 427 21.07 0.35 -15.72
CA SER A 427 21.99 -0.75 -16.03
C SER A 427 21.51 -1.60 -17.21
N LEU A 428 20.21 -1.84 -17.32
CA LEU A 428 19.61 -2.52 -18.47
C LEU A 428 19.82 -1.71 -19.75
N GLU A 429 19.54 -0.40 -19.75
CA GLU A 429 19.80 0.46 -20.90
C GLU A 429 21.28 0.51 -21.30
N GLN A 430 22.20 0.48 -20.33
CA GLN A 430 23.65 0.41 -20.61
C GLN A 430 24.03 -0.92 -21.28
N SER A 431 23.32 -2.02 -20.98
CA SER A 431 23.54 -3.32 -21.61
C SER A 431 22.80 -3.49 -22.95
N GLY A 432 22.05 -2.47 -23.39
CA GLY A 432 21.31 -2.49 -24.65
C GLY A 432 19.90 -3.05 -24.56
N VAL A 433 19.33 -3.19 -23.35
CA VAL A 433 17.95 -3.60 -23.11
C VAL A 433 17.11 -2.40 -22.74
N THR A 434 15.90 -2.31 -23.27
CA THR A 434 14.92 -1.27 -22.91
C THR A 434 14.68 -1.25 -21.40
N ASN A 435 14.55 -0.05 -20.81
CA ASN A 435 14.35 0.13 -19.37
C ASN A 435 12.88 -0.12 -18.98
N PRO A 436 12.56 -1.19 -18.22
CA PRO A 436 11.20 -1.48 -17.78
C PRO A 436 10.74 -0.66 -16.56
N TYR A 437 11.57 0.22 -16.02
CA TYR A 437 11.37 0.91 -14.76
C TYR A 437 11.26 2.43 -14.87
N LYS A 438 10.89 2.94 -16.07
CA LYS A 438 10.63 4.39 -16.30
C LYS A 438 9.21 4.78 -15.87
N PHE A 439 8.82 4.48 -14.65
CA PHE A 439 7.49 4.77 -14.13
C PHE A 439 7.39 6.11 -13.42
N GLY A 440 6.18 6.68 -13.34
CA GLY A 440 5.83 7.81 -12.49
C GLY A 440 5.53 7.35 -11.06
N PHE A 441 5.49 8.28 -10.11
CA PHE A 441 5.30 8.02 -8.68
C PHE A 441 3.93 8.50 -8.21
N ILE A 442 3.20 7.63 -7.51
CA ILE A 442 2.00 7.99 -6.75
C ILE A 442 2.08 7.45 -5.32
N GLY A 443 1.28 8.00 -4.42
CA GLY A 443 0.97 7.43 -3.12
C GLY A 443 -0.50 6.99 -3.09
N SER A 444 -0.88 6.15 -2.14
CA SER A 444 -2.26 5.72 -1.91
C SER A 444 -2.44 5.25 -0.46
N SER A 445 -3.63 4.77 -0.09
CA SER A 445 -3.85 4.34 1.28
C SER A 445 -3.65 2.85 1.53
N ASP A 446 -4.15 1.99 0.66
CA ASP A 446 -4.34 0.56 0.95
C ASP A 446 -5.20 0.35 2.23
N THR A 447 -6.16 1.25 2.45
CA THR A 447 -7.10 1.11 3.56
C THR A 447 -8.00 -0.09 3.35
N HIS A 448 -8.34 -0.80 4.44
CA HIS A 448 -9.31 -1.88 4.45
C HIS A 448 -10.54 -1.54 5.31
N SER A 449 -10.86 -0.26 5.39
CA SER A 449 -12.02 0.24 6.12
C SER A 449 -12.91 1.16 5.28
N GLY A 450 -12.65 1.27 3.96
CA GLY A 450 -13.31 2.23 3.08
C GLY A 450 -12.88 3.68 3.30
N ALA A 451 -12.06 3.95 4.32
CA ALA A 451 -11.67 5.29 4.78
C ALA A 451 -10.14 5.41 4.89
N ALA A 452 -9.55 6.30 4.11
CA ALA A 452 -8.12 6.58 4.14
C ALA A 452 -7.72 7.39 5.38
N ALA A 453 -6.68 6.98 6.09
CA ALA A 453 -6.09 7.71 7.20
C ALA A 453 -4.87 8.52 6.71
N ILE A 454 -5.13 9.68 6.12
CA ILE A 454 -4.09 10.52 5.50
C ILE A 454 -3.52 11.60 6.43
N GLU A 455 -4.09 11.74 7.62
CA GLU A 455 -3.70 12.75 8.61
C GLU A 455 -3.19 12.08 9.86
N GLU A 456 -2.01 12.46 10.32
CA GLU A 456 -1.36 11.87 11.50
C GLU A 456 -2.16 12.08 12.79
N ASP A 457 -2.83 13.22 12.92
CA ASP A 457 -3.65 13.52 14.07
C ASP A 457 -5.07 12.93 13.99
N ASN A 458 -5.47 12.38 12.85
CA ASN A 458 -6.79 11.74 12.63
C ASN A 458 -6.62 10.30 12.08
N TYR A 459 -5.64 9.58 12.62
CA TYR A 459 -5.32 8.23 12.16
C TYR A 459 -6.38 7.23 12.58
N VAL A 460 -7.07 6.62 11.60
CA VAL A 460 -8.11 5.60 11.82
C VAL A 460 -7.66 4.19 11.46
N SER A 461 -6.41 4.03 11.04
CA SER A 461 -5.76 2.77 10.72
C SER A 461 -6.29 2.03 9.48
N LYS A 462 -5.54 0.97 9.11
CA LYS A 462 -5.76 0.14 7.92
C LYS A 462 -6.95 -0.81 8.06
N LEU A 463 -7.16 -1.39 9.25
CA LEU A 463 -8.07 -2.54 9.45
C LEU A 463 -9.28 -2.11 10.27
N GLY A 464 -10.48 -2.53 9.91
CA GLY A 464 -11.72 -2.20 10.60
C GLY A 464 -11.66 -2.33 12.14
N LEU A 465 -12.33 -3.33 12.71
CA LEU A 465 -12.34 -3.53 14.17
C LEU A 465 -10.97 -3.87 14.78
N LEU A 466 -10.11 -4.54 14.02
CA LEU A 466 -8.76 -4.94 14.50
C LEU A 466 -7.79 -3.77 14.73
N SER A 467 -8.15 -2.58 14.32
CA SER A 467 -7.35 -1.38 14.51
C SER A 467 -8.16 -0.20 15.06
N SER A 468 -9.38 -0.46 15.55
CA SER A 468 -10.28 0.59 16.04
C SER A 468 -9.77 1.26 17.32
N GLU A 469 -8.99 0.56 18.13
CA GLU A 469 -8.44 1.08 19.39
C GLU A 469 -6.92 1.29 19.32
N ALA A 470 -6.40 2.29 20.04
CA ALA A 470 -4.97 2.61 20.07
C ALA A 470 -4.09 1.43 20.54
N ALA A 471 -4.56 0.63 21.49
CA ALA A 471 -3.85 -0.58 21.94
C ALA A 471 -3.75 -1.64 20.83
N GLN A 472 -4.80 -1.78 20.00
CA GLN A 472 -4.82 -2.69 18.86
C GLN A 472 -3.91 -2.20 17.71
N ARG A 473 -3.77 -0.88 17.55
CA ARG A 473 -2.81 -0.27 16.63
C ARG A 473 -1.37 -0.40 17.14
N GLY A 474 -1.19 -0.70 18.43
CA GLY A 474 0.12 -0.90 19.05
C GLY A 474 0.81 0.38 19.50
N SER A 475 0.11 1.52 19.51
CA SER A 475 0.66 2.82 19.96
C SER A 475 0.65 2.97 21.47
N VAL A 476 -0.32 2.37 22.17
CA VAL A 476 -0.45 2.39 23.63
C VAL A 476 -0.44 0.98 24.20
N PRO A 477 -0.04 0.79 25.48
CA PRO A 477 0.02 -0.54 26.06
C PRO A 477 -1.37 -1.08 26.43
N TYR A 478 -1.50 -2.39 26.37
CA TYR A 478 -2.59 -3.08 27.05
C TYR A 478 -2.40 -3.00 28.57
N THR A 479 -3.47 -2.84 29.33
CA THR A 479 -3.42 -2.71 30.79
C THR A 479 -4.25 -3.78 31.51
N GLY A 480 -4.04 -3.95 32.80
CA GLY A 480 -4.85 -4.80 33.66
C GLY A 480 -4.94 -6.27 33.23
N LEU A 481 -6.13 -6.84 33.23
CA LEU A 481 -6.37 -8.24 32.84
C LEU A 481 -6.15 -8.48 31.36
N ASP A 482 -6.46 -7.50 30.52
CA ASP A 482 -6.27 -7.64 29.07
C ASP A 482 -4.80 -7.80 28.72
N ALA A 483 -3.91 -7.01 29.33
CA ALA A 483 -2.46 -7.17 29.16
C ALA A 483 -1.99 -8.61 29.45
N GLN A 484 -2.46 -9.20 30.55
CA GLN A 484 -2.11 -10.57 30.90
C GLN A 484 -2.70 -11.58 29.91
N THR A 485 -3.95 -11.39 29.53
CA THR A 485 -4.68 -12.29 28.62
C THR A 485 -4.04 -12.30 27.24
N PHE A 486 -3.77 -11.13 26.67
CA PHE A 486 -3.13 -11.03 25.36
C PHE A 486 -1.69 -11.55 25.37
N TYR A 487 -0.91 -11.18 26.40
CA TYR A 487 0.48 -11.60 26.53
C TYR A 487 0.65 -13.11 26.65
N TRP A 488 -0.06 -13.74 27.59
CA TRP A 488 0.05 -15.18 27.82
C TRP A 488 -0.73 -16.00 26.81
N GLY A 489 -1.90 -15.52 26.38
CA GLY A 489 -2.73 -16.17 25.35
C GLY A 489 -1.97 -16.33 24.05
N SER A 490 -1.29 -15.27 23.56
CA SER A 490 -0.50 -15.35 22.34
C SER A 490 0.69 -16.32 22.45
N ARG A 491 1.32 -16.44 23.63
CA ARG A 491 2.41 -17.39 23.85
C ARG A 491 1.94 -18.83 23.86
N VAL A 492 0.80 -19.10 24.50
CA VAL A 492 0.21 -20.45 24.48
C VAL A 492 -0.17 -20.83 23.05
N LEU A 493 -0.78 -19.90 22.29
CA LEU A 493 -1.10 -20.13 20.88
C LEU A 493 0.17 -20.39 20.05
N ALA A 494 1.22 -19.62 20.25
CA ALA A 494 2.49 -19.83 19.54
C ALA A 494 3.16 -21.17 19.86
N MET A 495 3.01 -21.67 21.10
CA MET A 495 3.52 -22.99 21.50
C MET A 495 2.68 -24.15 20.96
N THR A 496 1.36 -23.99 20.87
CA THR A 496 0.44 -25.04 20.43
C THR A 496 0.23 -25.06 18.92
N ASN A 497 0.46 -23.93 18.29
CA ASN A 497 0.37 -23.76 16.85
C ASN A 497 1.52 -22.84 16.40
N PRO A 498 2.76 -23.39 16.28
CA PRO A 498 3.90 -22.62 15.85
C PRO A 498 3.65 -22.07 14.45
N SER A 499 3.26 -20.81 14.38
CA SER A 499 3.05 -20.12 13.11
C SER A 499 4.41 -19.77 12.50
N PRO A 500 4.65 -20.07 11.23
CA PRO A 500 5.78 -19.54 10.48
C PRO A 500 5.79 -18.01 10.39
N ARG A 501 4.67 -17.36 10.76
CA ARG A 501 4.53 -15.91 10.84
C ARG A 501 5.32 -15.26 11.99
N GLY A 502 6.09 -16.06 12.76
CA GLY A 502 7.07 -15.62 13.76
C GLY A 502 6.48 -15.17 15.09
N GLY A 503 6.92 -15.84 16.19
CA GLY A 503 6.81 -15.40 17.57
C GLY A 503 5.39 -15.16 18.12
N ALA A 504 5.34 -14.71 19.40
CA ALA A 504 4.10 -14.29 20.02
C ALA A 504 3.67 -12.92 19.47
N ALA A 505 2.38 -12.77 19.19
CA ALA A 505 1.79 -11.53 18.65
C ALA A 505 1.92 -10.32 19.62
N TYR A 506 2.27 -10.56 20.89
CA TYR A 506 2.40 -9.53 21.92
C TYR A 506 3.71 -9.69 22.68
N SER A 507 4.39 -8.57 22.98
CA SER A 507 5.64 -8.54 23.74
C SER A 507 5.62 -7.44 24.81
N LYS A 508 6.60 -7.49 25.69
CA LYS A 508 6.86 -6.40 26.64
C LYS A 508 7.91 -5.45 26.07
N VAL A 509 7.56 -4.16 26.04
CA VAL A 509 8.49 -3.06 25.79
C VAL A 509 8.54 -2.22 27.05
N ASN A 510 9.71 -2.10 27.67
CA ASN A 510 9.89 -1.46 28.98
C ASN A 510 8.93 -1.95 30.09
N GLY A 511 8.56 -3.24 30.05
CA GLY A 511 7.66 -3.85 31.04
C GLY A 511 6.17 -3.82 30.69
N GLU A 512 5.75 -2.95 29.78
CA GLU A 512 4.38 -2.80 29.31
C GLU A 512 4.09 -3.71 28.10
N VAL A 513 2.86 -4.23 28.00
CA VAL A 513 2.44 -5.18 26.96
C VAL A 513 1.92 -4.44 25.72
N TYR A 514 2.54 -4.72 24.57
CA TYR A 514 2.16 -4.17 23.28
C TYR A 514 1.98 -5.27 22.24
N ILE A 515 1.19 -4.98 21.19
CA ILE A 515 1.17 -5.78 19.97
C ILE A 515 2.49 -5.65 19.21
N ASN A 516 2.95 -6.74 18.60
CA ASN A 516 4.17 -6.84 17.80
C ASN A 516 3.89 -6.96 16.30
N GLY A 517 4.97 -7.01 15.52
CA GLY A 517 4.94 -7.28 14.08
C GLY A 517 4.63 -6.04 13.26
N ALA A 518 3.93 -6.22 12.17
CA ALA A 518 3.72 -5.17 11.18
C ALA A 518 2.83 -4.01 11.68
N THR A 519 1.80 -4.29 12.48
CA THR A 519 0.77 -3.30 12.87
C THR A 519 1.34 -1.98 13.43
N PRO A 520 2.26 -1.98 14.42
CA PRO A 520 2.80 -0.72 14.95
C PRO A 520 3.75 0.01 13.97
N THR A 521 4.15 -0.64 12.87
CA THR A 521 4.99 -0.05 11.83
C THR A 521 4.19 0.53 10.68
N PHE A 522 2.85 0.40 10.68
CA PHE A 522 2.01 1.07 9.70
C PHE A 522 2.13 2.58 9.84
N GLY A 523 2.16 3.28 8.68
CA GLY A 523 2.16 4.74 8.59
C GLY A 523 0.77 5.30 8.32
N ALA A 524 0.63 6.62 8.31
CA ALA A 524 -0.49 7.26 7.65
C ALA A 524 -0.45 7.00 6.15
N SER A 525 -1.59 7.20 5.51
CA SER A 525 -1.73 6.91 4.08
C SER A 525 -1.08 7.97 3.21
N GLY A 526 -0.49 7.56 2.07
CA GLY A 526 -0.11 8.48 1.01
C GLY A 526 -1.30 8.93 0.17
N LEU A 527 -1.05 9.88 -0.73
CA LEU A 527 -1.97 10.34 -1.76
C LEU A 527 -1.35 10.26 -3.15
N ALA A 528 -2.15 9.87 -4.13
CA ALA A 528 -1.87 10.11 -5.52
C ALA A 528 -2.19 11.57 -5.88
N ALA A 529 -1.29 12.22 -6.61
CA ALA A 529 -1.55 13.53 -7.17
C ALA A 529 -1.21 13.58 -8.64
N ALA A 530 -2.03 14.28 -9.42
CA ALA A 530 -1.88 14.39 -10.87
C ALA A 530 -2.01 15.84 -11.35
N TRP A 531 -1.17 16.25 -12.28
CA TRP A 531 -1.33 17.50 -13.02
C TRP A 531 -2.19 17.23 -14.26
N ALA A 532 -3.45 17.62 -14.21
CA ALA A 532 -4.40 17.40 -15.27
C ALA A 532 -5.13 18.69 -15.67
N GLU A 533 -5.65 18.70 -16.87
CA GLU A 533 -6.39 19.83 -17.44
C GLU A 533 -7.75 19.99 -16.77
N GLU A 534 -8.41 18.86 -16.46
CA GLU A 534 -9.74 18.81 -15.89
C GLU A 534 -9.84 17.63 -14.89
N ASN A 535 -10.78 17.72 -13.94
CA ASN A 535 -11.12 16.61 -13.06
C ASN A 535 -12.10 15.67 -13.75
N THR A 536 -11.60 14.86 -14.69
CA THR A 536 -12.39 13.86 -15.42
C THR A 536 -11.58 12.56 -15.55
N ARG A 537 -12.27 11.41 -15.70
CA ARG A 537 -11.60 10.11 -15.94
C ARG A 537 -10.55 10.21 -17.04
N GLU A 538 -10.93 10.85 -18.14
CA GLU A 538 -10.07 10.96 -19.32
C GLU A 538 -8.82 11.79 -19.05
N SER A 539 -8.98 13.01 -18.52
CA SER A 539 -7.85 13.91 -18.26
C SER A 539 -6.89 13.38 -17.20
N LEU A 540 -7.42 12.79 -16.12
CA LEU A 540 -6.62 12.17 -15.06
C LEU A 540 -5.92 10.90 -15.56
N TYR A 541 -6.62 10.03 -16.30
CA TYR A 541 -6.02 8.82 -16.87
C TYR A 541 -4.85 9.15 -17.81
N GLU A 542 -5.02 10.17 -18.68
CA GLU A 542 -3.93 10.64 -19.54
C GLU A 542 -2.77 11.24 -18.74
N ALA A 543 -3.04 11.92 -17.60
CA ALA A 543 -1.98 12.38 -16.70
C ALA A 543 -1.18 11.21 -16.10
N PHE A 544 -1.85 10.13 -15.69
CA PHE A 544 -1.20 8.89 -15.26
C PHE A 544 -0.36 8.28 -16.39
N ARG A 545 -0.92 8.18 -17.59
CA ARG A 545 -0.22 7.62 -18.77
C ARG A 545 1.03 8.40 -19.15
N ARG A 546 0.98 9.73 -19.13
CA ARG A 546 2.17 10.57 -19.37
C ARG A 546 3.07 10.75 -18.15
N LYS A 547 2.70 10.12 -17.01
CA LYS A 547 3.47 10.13 -15.75
C LYS A 547 3.65 11.54 -15.14
N GLU A 548 2.77 12.46 -15.47
CA GLU A 548 2.75 13.80 -14.87
C GLU A 548 2.01 13.77 -13.54
N VAL A 549 2.55 12.95 -12.66
CA VAL A 549 2.01 12.59 -11.35
C VAL A 549 3.09 12.74 -10.28
N PHE A 550 2.64 12.87 -9.04
CA PHE A 550 3.54 12.92 -7.89
C PHE A 550 2.86 12.26 -6.68
N ALA A 551 3.67 11.75 -5.77
CA ALA A 551 3.21 11.17 -4.52
C ALA A 551 3.32 12.19 -3.39
N THR A 552 2.42 12.08 -2.40
CA THR A 552 2.61 12.70 -1.09
C THR A 552 2.42 11.66 0.00
N SER A 553 2.92 11.92 1.20
CA SER A 553 2.75 11.06 2.37
C SER A 553 1.50 11.39 3.20
N GLY A 554 0.54 12.13 2.63
CA GLY A 554 -0.72 12.54 3.26
C GLY A 554 -1.06 14.01 3.01
N PRO A 555 -0.23 14.98 3.43
CA PRO A 555 -0.46 16.39 3.15
C PRO A 555 -0.51 16.70 1.65
N ARG A 556 -1.33 17.67 1.26
CA ARG A 556 -1.48 18.10 -0.14
C ARG A 556 -0.36 19.07 -0.56
N ILE A 557 0.89 18.67 -0.35
CA ILE A 557 2.07 19.36 -0.85
C ILE A 557 2.01 19.36 -2.38
N LYS A 558 2.17 20.53 -3.01
CA LYS A 558 2.26 20.62 -4.47
C LYS A 558 3.71 20.63 -4.89
N VAL A 559 4.04 19.90 -5.94
CA VAL A 559 5.37 19.95 -6.55
C VAL A 559 5.26 20.00 -8.07
N ARG A 560 6.00 20.91 -8.71
CA ARG A 560 6.27 20.92 -10.14
C ARG A 560 7.76 20.72 -10.36
N PHE A 561 8.09 19.94 -11.35
CA PHE A 561 9.48 19.61 -11.67
C PHE A 561 9.65 19.56 -13.19
N PHE A 562 10.53 20.43 -13.71
CA PHE A 562 10.84 20.53 -15.14
C PHE A 562 12.35 20.43 -15.32
N ALA A 563 12.77 19.92 -16.49
CA ALA A 563 14.17 19.91 -16.91
C ALA A 563 14.31 20.41 -18.36
N GLY A 564 15.35 21.21 -18.62
CA GLY A 564 15.64 21.69 -19.97
C GLY A 564 16.81 22.67 -19.99
N ALA A 565 17.59 22.73 -21.09
CA ALA A 565 18.75 23.60 -21.19
C ALA A 565 18.36 25.08 -21.24
N ASP A 566 17.17 25.39 -21.77
CA ASP A 566 16.72 26.76 -22.01
C ASP A 566 15.81 27.33 -20.91
N LEU A 567 15.60 26.58 -19.81
CA LEU A 567 14.91 27.11 -18.65
C LEU A 567 15.69 28.25 -18.00
N ASP A 568 15.00 29.29 -17.51
CA ASP A 568 15.61 30.44 -16.91
C ASP A 568 14.94 30.92 -15.61
N GLN A 569 15.63 31.69 -14.79
CA GLN A 569 15.19 32.18 -13.49
C GLN A 569 13.91 33.01 -13.57
N THR A 570 13.65 33.71 -14.66
CA THR A 570 12.48 34.59 -14.81
C THR A 570 11.17 33.78 -14.87
N MET A 571 11.24 32.47 -15.17
CA MET A 571 10.08 31.56 -15.12
C MET A 571 9.52 31.38 -13.72
N LEU A 572 10.33 31.64 -12.68
CA LEU A 572 9.86 31.66 -11.29
C LEU A 572 9.21 32.98 -10.86
N GLU A 573 9.38 34.04 -11.69
CA GLU A 573 9.04 35.41 -11.33
C GLU A 573 7.83 35.95 -12.13
N THR A 574 7.54 35.35 -13.28
CA THR A 574 6.52 35.83 -14.23
C THR A 574 5.27 34.95 -14.26
N ALA A 575 4.13 35.54 -14.53
CA ALA A 575 2.84 34.82 -14.58
C ALA A 575 2.77 33.75 -15.69
N ASP A 576 3.52 33.93 -16.79
CA ASP A 576 3.63 33.00 -17.91
C ASP A 576 4.76 31.97 -17.73
N GLY A 577 5.45 31.99 -16.60
CA GLY A 577 6.64 31.19 -16.36
C GLY A 577 6.40 29.69 -16.47
N ILE A 578 5.24 29.21 -16.00
CA ILE A 578 4.85 27.80 -16.10
C ILE A 578 4.56 27.41 -17.57
N ASP A 579 3.88 28.25 -18.34
CA ASP A 579 3.63 28.00 -19.77
C ASP A 579 4.94 27.92 -20.54
N ARG A 580 5.90 28.82 -20.23
CA ARG A 580 7.24 28.79 -20.81
C ARG A 580 8.01 27.52 -20.39
N ALA A 581 7.89 27.07 -19.14
CA ALA A 581 8.53 25.85 -18.69
C ALA A 581 8.00 24.61 -19.43
N TYR A 582 6.70 24.53 -19.70
CA TYR A 582 6.13 23.48 -20.55
C TYR A 582 6.57 23.59 -22.02
N ALA A 583 6.73 24.80 -22.55
CA ALA A 583 7.13 25.02 -23.95
C ALA A 583 8.62 24.77 -24.21
N GLN A 584 9.48 24.96 -23.22
CA GLN A 584 10.93 24.94 -23.37
C GLN A 584 11.63 23.81 -22.60
N GLY A 585 10.88 23.04 -21.80
CA GLY A 585 11.39 21.95 -20.99
C GLY A 585 10.53 20.71 -21.07
N VAL A 586 10.98 19.70 -20.34
CA VAL A 586 10.28 18.44 -20.11
C VAL A 586 9.76 18.44 -18.68
N THR A 587 8.47 18.13 -18.49
CA THR A 587 7.89 17.98 -17.16
C THR A 587 8.21 16.62 -16.55
N MET A 588 7.98 16.46 -15.23
CA MET A 588 8.13 15.19 -14.52
C MET A 588 7.48 14.02 -15.29
N GLY A 589 8.11 12.85 -15.23
CA GLY A 589 7.71 11.65 -15.97
C GLY A 589 8.25 11.53 -17.38
N GLY A 590 8.86 12.61 -17.93
CA GLY A 590 9.40 12.63 -19.29
C GLY A 590 10.90 12.36 -19.38
N ASP A 591 11.41 12.40 -20.62
CA ASP A 591 12.81 12.15 -20.95
C ASP A 591 13.43 13.40 -21.61
N VAL A 592 14.59 13.84 -21.13
CA VAL A 592 15.46 14.84 -21.79
C VAL A 592 16.48 14.08 -22.64
N ALA A 593 16.27 14.07 -23.96
CA ALA A 593 17.24 13.50 -24.90
C ALA A 593 18.27 14.56 -25.30
N LEU A 594 19.54 14.29 -25.05
CA LEU A 594 20.65 15.12 -25.54
C LEU A 594 20.91 14.83 -27.01
N SER A 595 21.45 15.80 -27.73
CA SER A 595 21.91 15.61 -29.12
C SER A 595 23.42 15.86 -29.25
N LYS A 596 24.02 15.48 -30.36
CA LYS A 596 25.44 15.75 -30.62
C LYS A 596 25.72 17.25 -30.72
N GLU A 597 24.72 18.01 -31.12
CA GLU A 597 24.77 19.49 -31.27
C GLU A 597 24.50 20.22 -29.96
N ASP A 598 23.74 19.59 -29.03
CA ASP A 598 23.39 20.17 -27.74
C ASP A 598 23.61 19.17 -26.59
N THR A 599 24.75 19.29 -25.94
CA THR A 599 25.15 18.53 -24.76
C THR A 599 25.14 19.41 -23.50
N ARG A 600 24.44 20.55 -23.53
CA ARG A 600 24.33 21.43 -22.36
C ARG A 600 23.68 20.70 -21.20
N ALA A 601 24.20 20.94 -19.99
CA ALA A 601 23.53 20.42 -18.78
C ALA A 601 22.10 20.92 -18.70
N PRO A 602 21.12 20.06 -18.47
CA PRO A 602 19.76 20.51 -18.19
C PRO A 602 19.73 21.33 -16.90
N LYS A 603 18.94 22.39 -16.90
CA LYS A 603 18.56 23.10 -15.70
C LYS A 603 17.26 22.48 -15.18
N PHE A 604 17.12 22.41 -13.89
CA PHE A 604 15.95 21.87 -13.23
C PHE A 604 15.18 23.00 -12.53
N LEU A 605 13.96 23.25 -13.01
CA LEU A 605 13.03 24.21 -12.40
C LEU A 605 12.14 23.46 -11.44
N ILE A 606 12.19 23.79 -10.16
CA ILE A 606 11.46 23.13 -9.08
C ILE A 606 10.63 24.16 -8.34
N MET A 607 9.35 23.87 -8.15
CA MET A 607 8.42 24.71 -7.41
C MET A 607 7.62 23.82 -6.46
N ALA A 608 7.58 24.16 -5.17
CA ALA A 608 6.78 23.47 -4.18
C ALA A 608 5.98 24.44 -3.33
N SER A 609 4.78 24.03 -2.93
CA SER A 609 3.95 24.75 -1.97
C SER A 609 3.52 23.80 -0.85
N ALA A 610 3.61 24.27 0.40
CA ALA A 610 3.11 23.54 1.56
C ALA A 610 1.61 23.33 1.48
N ASP A 611 1.13 22.30 2.13
CA ASP A 611 -0.27 22.18 2.52
C ASP A 611 -0.55 23.16 3.67
N PRO A 612 -1.49 24.11 3.53
CA PRO A 612 -1.79 25.07 4.62
C PRO A 612 -2.30 24.41 5.92
N SER A 613 -2.73 23.14 5.85
CA SER A 613 -3.21 22.36 6.99
C SER A 613 -2.15 21.47 7.62
N SER A 614 -0.91 21.50 7.10
CA SER A 614 0.23 20.73 7.58
C SER A 614 1.37 21.64 8.05
N ALA A 615 2.57 21.09 8.20
CA ALA A 615 3.76 21.84 8.60
C ALA A 615 4.35 22.65 7.42
N PRO A 616 5.03 23.76 7.68
CA PRO A 616 5.77 24.48 6.66
C PRO A 616 6.89 23.64 6.04
N LEU A 617 7.24 23.91 4.79
CA LEU A 617 8.33 23.25 4.07
C LEU A 617 9.69 23.58 4.74
N GLN A 618 10.53 22.55 4.84
CA GLN A 618 11.90 22.68 5.34
C GLN A 618 12.91 22.85 4.21
N ARG A 619 12.82 22.00 3.18
CA ARG A 619 13.78 21.99 2.06
C ARG A 619 13.23 21.32 0.81
N LEU A 620 13.87 21.66 -0.32
CA LEU A 620 13.75 20.91 -1.57
C LEU A 620 15.03 20.10 -1.78
N GLN A 621 14.86 18.86 -2.20
CA GLN A 621 15.93 17.95 -2.57
C GLN A 621 15.78 17.51 -4.02
N VAL A 622 16.90 17.26 -4.67
CA VAL A 622 16.99 16.50 -5.91
C VAL A 622 17.69 15.19 -5.61
N ILE A 623 17.07 14.09 -5.99
CA ILE A 623 17.68 12.79 -5.99
C ILE A 623 18.17 12.48 -7.40
N LYS A 624 19.47 12.29 -7.55
CA LYS A 624 20.14 11.91 -8.78
C LYS A 624 20.53 10.44 -8.72
N GLY A 625 20.19 9.67 -9.75
CA GLY A 625 20.76 8.35 -10.00
C GLY A 625 21.47 8.34 -11.36
N TRP A 626 22.62 7.69 -11.45
CA TRP A 626 23.36 7.57 -12.71
C TRP A 626 24.21 6.30 -12.77
N ILE A 627 24.66 5.96 -13.96
CA ILE A 627 25.64 4.91 -14.17
C ILE A 627 26.99 5.53 -14.55
N ASN A 628 28.05 5.15 -13.83
CA ASN A 628 29.38 5.71 -14.09
C ASN A 628 30.07 5.01 -15.27
N ALA A 629 31.22 5.52 -15.68
CA ALA A 629 32.00 4.98 -16.80
C ALA A 629 32.47 3.51 -16.59
N MET A 630 32.42 3.00 -15.35
CA MET A 630 32.74 1.59 -15.02
C MET A 630 31.51 0.69 -15.07
N GLY A 631 30.33 1.22 -15.39
CA GLY A 631 29.06 0.49 -15.41
C GLY A 631 28.43 0.30 -14.02
N GLU A 632 28.90 1.03 -13.00
CA GLU A 632 28.36 0.95 -11.66
C GLU A 632 27.29 2.01 -11.45
N THR A 633 26.18 1.61 -10.85
CA THR A 633 25.12 2.54 -10.43
C THR A 633 25.55 3.39 -9.24
N ARG A 634 25.14 4.63 -9.24
CA ARG A 634 25.41 5.62 -8.18
C ARG A 634 24.14 6.42 -7.91
N GLU A 635 24.02 6.90 -6.70
CA GLU A 635 22.97 7.84 -6.31
C GLU A 635 23.53 8.97 -5.45
N GLU A 636 22.86 10.10 -5.50
CA GLU A 636 23.15 11.24 -4.63
C GLU A 636 21.86 11.98 -4.29
N VAL A 637 21.74 12.41 -3.04
CA VAL A 637 20.69 13.32 -2.56
C VAL A 637 21.31 14.69 -2.38
N ILE A 638 20.71 15.72 -2.96
CA ILE A 638 21.23 17.08 -3.00
C ILE A 638 20.14 18.03 -2.52
N ASP A 639 20.38 18.81 -1.47
CA ASP A 639 19.49 19.92 -1.12
C ASP A 639 19.70 21.05 -2.11
N VAL A 640 18.62 21.58 -2.66
CA VAL A 640 18.67 22.61 -3.72
C VAL A 640 17.99 23.92 -3.32
N ALA A 641 17.15 23.91 -2.29
CA ALA A 641 16.59 25.11 -1.67
C ALA A 641 16.30 24.84 -0.20
N CYS A 642 16.56 25.83 0.65
CA CYS A 642 16.39 25.78 2.09
C CYS A 642 15.36 26.81 2.55
N ALA A 643 14.54 26.47 3.54
CA ALA A 643 13.63 27.42 4.16
C ALA A 643 14.38 28.59 4.82
N GLY A 644 13.69 29.73 4.96
CA GLY A 644 14.26 30.93 5.57
C GLY A 644 15.33 31.61 4.75
N GLY A 645 15.52 31.25 3.46
CA GLY A 645 16.54 31.81 2.57
C GLY A 645 17.96 31.36 2.94
N ALA A 646 18.13 30.31 3.70
CA ALA A 646 19.42 29.74 4.05
C ALA A 646 20.13 29.18 2.81
N THR A 647 21.45 29.27 2.78
CA THR A 647 22.26 28.77 1.66
C THR A 647 22.64 27.30 1.90
N VAL A 648 22.53 26.49 0.85
CA VAL A 648 23.03 25.12 0.84
C VAL A 648 24.53 25.09 1.04
N ASP A 649 25.04 24.32 1.97
CA ASP A 649 26.48 24.13 2.16
C ASP A 649 27.08 23.43 0.93
N SER A 650 28.06 24.07 0.31
CA SER A 650 28.66 23.62 -0.96
C SER A 650 29.47 22.32 -0.83
N LYS A 651 29.91 21.93 0.37
CA LYS A 651 30.69 20.70 0.61
C LYS A 651 29.81 19.51 0.92
N THR A 652 28.83 19.72 1.80
CA THR A 652 27.91 18.66 2.23
C THR A 652 26.73 18.51 1.30
N ARG A 653 26.41 19.57 0.53
CA ARG A 653 25.19 19.68 -0.30
C ARG A 653 23.91 19.54 0.53
N ARG A 654 23.95 20.09 1.77
CA ARG A 654 22.82 20.04 2.70
C ARG A 654 22.42 21.44 3.16
N CYS A 655 21.15 21.61 3.43
CA CYS A 655 20.63 22.76 4.14
C CYS A 655 21.10 22.73 5.60
N PRO A 656 21.38 23.89 6.21
CA PRO A 656 21.58 23.95 7.64
C PRO A 656 20.27 23.58 8.38
N ASP A 657 20.41 23.21 9.66
CA ASP A 657 19.26 23.02 10.55
C ASP A 657 18.50 24.35 10.67
N ASN A 658 17.20 24.32 10.44
CA ASN A 658 16.35 25.51 10.53
C ASN A 658 15.75 25.72 11.95
N GLY A 659 16.10 24.86 12.90
CA GLY A 659 15.62 24.92 14.28
C GLY A 659 14.17 24.52 14.48
N ALA A 660 13.54 23.86 13.50
CA ALA A 660 12.20 23.32 13.66
C ALA A 660 12.16 22.18 14.70
N PHE A 661 11.20 22.22 15.59
CA PHE A 661 11.02 21.20 16.62
C PHE A 661 9.54 20.92 16.87
N VAL A 662 9.27 19.78 17.48
CA VAL A 662 7.93 19.38 17.94
C VAL A 662 7.95 19.24 19.46
N ASP A 663 7.03 19.88 20.14
CA ASP A 663 6.72 19.57 21.54
C ASP A 663 5.92 18.25 21.58
N ILE A 664 6.58 17.16 21.85
CA ILE A 664 5.99 15.81 21.87
C ILE A 664 4.94 15.61 22.98
N SER A 665 4.80 16.53 23.92
CA SER A 665 3.76 16.47 24.96
C SER A 665 2.41 17.04 24.49
N THR A 666 2.43 17.89 23.46
CA THR A 666 1.27 18.57 22.91
C THR A 666 1.14 18.42 21.39
N CYS A 667 2.16 17.93 20.74
CA CYS A 667 2.35 17.94 19.29
C CYS A 667 2.34 19.33 18.65
N ALA A 668 2.59 20.37 19.46
CA ALA A 668 2.69 21.72 18.93
C ALA A 668 3.97 21.91 18.15
N ILE A 669 3.87 22.58 17.01
CA ILE A 669 4.98 23.00 16.15
C ILE A 669 5.05 24.54 16.12
N ASN A 670 6.21 25.09 15.72
CA ASN A 670 6.31 26.51 15.42
C ASN A 670 5.96 26.76 13.94
N PRO A 671 4.79 27.34 13.62
CA PRO A 671 4.37 27.56 12.24
C PRO A 671 5.17 28.68 11.53
N GLU A 672 5.88 29.52 12.27
CA GLU A 672 6.71 30.59 11.71
C GLU A 672 8.08 30.07 11.21
N THR A 673 8.48 28.86 11.60
CA THR A 673 9.70 28.23 11.13
C THR A 673 9.39 27.43 9.87
N GLY A 674 10.16 27.65 8.79
CA GLY A 674 9.97 26.99 7.51
C GLY A 674 9.51 27.93 6.41
N ALA A 675 8.90 27.40 5.36
CA ALA A 675 8.43 28.18 4.21
C ALA A 675 7.07 27.68 3.70
N ALA A 676 6.19 28.60 3.32
CA ALA A 676 4.94 28.25 2.64
C ALA A 676 5.20 27.79 1.20
N GLN A 677 6.27 28.31 0.59
CA GLN A 677 6.68 27.96 -0.78
C GLN A 677 8.21 27.91 -0.86
N LEU A 678 8.72 26.99 -1.64
CA LEU A 678 10.12 26.91 -2.02
C LEU A 678 10.21 26.73 -3.54
N SER A 679 11.14 27.45 -4.16
CA SER A 679 11.40 27.30 -5.60
C SER A 679 12.86 27.54 -5.91
N THR A 680 13.35 26.91 -6.98
CA THR A 680 14.73 27.09 -7.44
C THR A 680 14.86 26.73 -8.91
N LEU A 681 15.82 27.36 -9.56
CA LEU A 681 16.41 26.90 -10.82
C LEU A 681 17.80 26.37 -10.50
N TRP A 682 17.96 25.06 -10.55
CA TRP A 682 19.19 24.38 -10.20
C TRP A 682 19.81 23.68 -11.41
N SER A 683 21.12 23.60 -11.46
CA SER A 683 21.88 22.81 -12.44
C SER A 683 22.82 21.89 -11.70
N ASP A 684 22.93 20.64 -12.19
CA ASP A 684 23.85 19.67 -11.62
C ASP A 684 25.31 20.08 -11.90
N PRO A 685 26.12 20.42 -10.88
CA PRO A 685 27.53 20.83 -11.09
C PRO A 685 28.41 19.66 -11.56
N ASP A 686 27.98 18.43 -11.34
CA ASP A 686 28.69 17.22 -11.71
C ASP A 686 27.97 16.48 -12.86
N PHE A 687 27.31 17.24 -13.75
CA PHE A 687 26.65 16.70 -14.92
C PHE A 687 27.67 16.15 -15.92
N ASP A 688 27.46 14.94 -16.38
CA ASP A 688 28.20 14.30 -17.46
C ASP A 688 27.25 13.95 -18.62
N PRO A 689 27.35 14.62 -19.77
CA PRO A 689 26.47 14.39 -20.91
C PRO A 689 26.64 12.99 -21.56
N SER A 690 27.68 12.25 -21.20
CA SER A 690 27.95 10.90 -21.74
C SER A 690 27.29 9.78 -20.92
N VAL A 691 26.73 10.07 -19.74
CA VAL A 691 26.14 9.07 -18.86
C VAL A 691 24.63 9.18 -18.78
N ARG A 692 23.95 8.04 -18.70
CA ARG A 692 22.52 7.97 -18.43
C ARG A 692 22.27 8.33 -16.97
N SER A 693 21.23 9.13 -16.73
CA SER A 693 20.85 9.52 -15.37
C SER A 693 19.34 9.75 -15.25
N PHE A 694 18.84 9.69 -14.04
CA PHE A 694 17.52 10.19 -13.70
C PHE A 694 17.59 11.19 -12.56
N TYR A 695 16.60 12.07 -12.49
CA TYR A 695 16.44 13.06 -11.43
C TYR A 695 14.98 13.09 -10.99
N TYR A 696 14.73 13.17 -9.68
CA TYR A 696 13.40 13.50 -9.16
C TYR A 696 13.51 14.45 -7.98
N ALA A 697 12.49 15.28 -7.79
CA ALA A 697 12.41 16.20 -6.67
C ALA A 697 11.76 15.51 -5.47
N ARG A 698 12.29 15.76 -4.26
CA ARG A 698 11.66 15.42 -2.99
C ARG A 698 11.50 16.70 -2.16
N VAL A 699 10.27 16.94 -1.69
CA VAL A 699 9.92 18.08 -0.83
C VAL A 699 9.80 17.55 0.58
N ILE A 700 10.45 18.20 1.55
CA ILE A 700 10.42 17.80 2.98
C ILE A 700 9.79 18.92 3.79
N GLU A 701 8.78 18.59 4.60
CA GLU A 701 8.22 19.48 5.62
C GLU A 701 9.05 19.49 6.90
N ASN A 702 8.77 20.44 7.78
CA ASN A 702 9.25 20.41 9.15
C ASN A 702 8.67 19.20 9.91
N PRO A 703 9.32 18.73 10.99
CA PRO A 703 8.83 17.58 11.73
C PRO A 703 7.47 17.86 12.40
N THR A 704 6.62 16.82 12.42
CA THR A 704 5.35 16.74 13.14
C THR A 704 5.28 15.49 14.00
N CYS A 705 4.30 15.36 14.88
CA CYS A 705 4.06 14.12 15.61
C CYS A 705 3.59 13.02 14.65
N ARG A 706 4.12 11.81 14.86
CA ARG A 706 3.57 10.60 14.27
C ARG A 706 2.24 10.22 14.95
N TRP A 707 1.32 9.58 14.24
CA TRP A 707 0.01 9.15 14.75
C TRP A 707 0.09 8.39 16.09
N SER A 708 1.13 7.58 16.27
CA SER A 708 1.34 6.82 17.51
C SER A 708 1.63 7.70 18.73
N THR A 709 2.21 8.88 18.51
CA THR A 709 2.42 9.90 19.55
C THR A 709 1.09 10.60 19.88
N TRP A 710 0.27 10.91 18.88
CA TRP A 710 -1.08 11.43 19.09
C TRP A 710 -1.96 10.47 19.90
N ASP A 711 -1.93 9.18 19.59
CA ASP A 711 -2.63 8.14 20.36
C ASP A 711 -2.18 8.12 21.82
N ALA A 712 -0.86 8.18 22.08
CA ALA A 712 -0.31 8.19 23.43
C ALA A 712 -0.76 9.43 24.23
N ILE A 713 -0.73 10.63 23.60
CA ILE A 713 -1.21 11.88 24.22
C ILE A 713 -2.70 11.76 24.58
N ARG A 714 -3.53 11.28 23.67
CA ARG A 714 -4.98 11.09 23.89
C ARG A 714 -5.27 10.09 25.00
N ALA A 715 -4.44 9.05 25.11
CA ALA A 715 -4.52 8.05 26.18
C ALA A 715 -3.92 8.51 27.50
N GLY A 716 -3.18 9.63 27.54
CA GLY A 716 -2.49 10.13 28.73
C GLY A 716 -1.33 9.26 29.18
N VAL A 717 -0.63 8.60 28.22
CA VAL A 717 0.54 7.76 28.47
C VAL A 717 1.76 8.26 27.70
N ASP A 718 2.95 7.80 28.08
CA ASP A 718 4.16 8.12 27.32
C ASP A 718 4.14 7.44 25.94
N PRO A 719 4.63 8.10 24.87
CA PRO A 719 4.79 7.48 23.57
C PRO A 719 5.63 6.22 23.62
N ARG A 720 5.22 5.17 22.92
CA ARG A 720 5.89 3.89 22.84
C ARG A 720 7.38 4.06 22.45
N PRO A 721 8.33 3.56 23.25
CA PRO A 721 9.73 3.97 23.16
C PRO A 721 10.48 3.43 21.93
N ASP A 722 10.02 2.34 21.32
CA ASP A 722 10.61 1.70 20.15
C ASP A 722 10.00 2.19 18.81
N LEU A 723 9.06 3.14 18.86
CA LEU A 723 8.52 3.80 17.67
C LEU A 723 9.05 5.22 17.53
N ALA A 724 9.13 5.69 16.27
CA ALA A 724 9.39 7.09 15.97
C ALA A 724 8.29 7.97 16.58
N LYS A 725 8.66 9.06 17.25
CA LYS A 725 7.71 9.98 17.88
C LYS A 725 7.26 11.07 16.92
N THR A 726 8.13 11.41 15.99
CA THR A 726 7.94 12.44 14.98
C THR A 726 8.35 11.90 13.62
N LEU A 727 7.82 12.51 12.58
CA LEU A 727 8.20 12.27 11.19
C LEU A 727 8.24 13.59 10.42
N GLN A 728 8.74 13.55 9.21
CA GLN A 728 8.71 14.68 8.28
C GLN A 728 7.96 14.28 7.02
N GLU A 729 6.77 14.82 6.88
CA GLU A 729 5.93 14.60 5.72
C GLU A 729 6.63 15.10 4.46
N ARG A 730 6.26 14.53 3.33
CA ARG A 730 6.98 14.76 2.09
C ARG A 730 6.14 14.55 0.83
N ALA A 731 6.67 15.06 -0.27
CA ALA A 731 6.18 14.75 -1.61
C ALA A 731 7.34 14.35 -2.52
N TRP A 732 7.05 13.53 -3.53
CA TRP A 732 8.02 13.05 -4.53
C TRP A 732 7.47 13.26 -5.93
N SER A 733 8.20 13.98 -6.79
CA SER A 733 7.86 14.07 -8.21
C SER A 733 8.15 12.77 -8.93
N SER A 734 7.47 12.50 -10.04
CA SER A 734 7.94 11.49 -10.99
C SER A 734 9.32 11.84 -11.54
N PRO A 735 10.17 10.84 -11.85
CA PRO A 735 11.51 11.06 -12.37
C PRO A 735 11.51 11.70 -13.78
N ILE A 736 12.54 12.49 -14.06
CA ILE A 736 12.93 12.88 -15.41
C ILE A 736 14.22 12.14 -15.73
N ASN A 737 14.27 11.44 -16.85
CA ASN A 737 15.47 10.77 -17.32
C ASN A 737 16.25 11.69 -18.25
N VAL A 738 17.60 11.63 -18.18
CA VAL A 738 18.49 12.30 -19.13
C VAL A 738 19.23 11.23 -19.93
N ILE A 739 18.99 11.25 -21.23
CA ILE A 739 19.47 10.27 -22.19
C ILE A 739 20.62 10.88 -22.98
N PRO A 740 21.83 10.30 -22.95
CA PRO A 740 22.96 10.74 -23.75
C PRO A 740 22.65 10.74 -25.24
N ALA A 741 23.35 11.59 -26.01
CA ALA A 741 23.31 11.50 -27.46
C ALA A 741 23.81 10.15 -27.92
N GLU A 742 23.10 9.53 -28.85
CA GLU A 742 23.56 8.27 -29.44
C GLU A 742 24.89 8.47 -30.17
N GLY A 743 25.85 7.56 -29.95
CA GLY A 743 27.23 7.61 -30.44
C GLY A 743 27.35 7.56 -31.97
#